data_bc94d20cc7ca99e10ae9a1bff9fdc689
#
_entry.id   bc94d20cc7ca99e10ae9a1bff9fdc689
#
_cell.length_a   1.000
_cell.length_b   1.000
_cell.length_c   1.000
_cell.angle_alpha   90.00
_cell.angle_beta   90.00
_cell.angle_gamma   90.00
#
_symmetry.space_group_name_H-M   'P 1'
#
loop_
_entity.id
_entity.type
_entity.pdbx_description
1 polymer ?
#
loop_
_entity_poly.entity_id
_entity_poly.type
_entity_poly.pdbx_seq_one_letter_code
_entity_poly.pdbx_strand_id
1 'polypeptide(L)'
;MSRFTPNNAQSCPQLLCIDRTPYLAVALDTPLRQVFDYRAPVDVAVGAGFRVWVPFGRRRVVGVVVEGRDQTEVPENKLRAAFEVIDSEPTFSPDLLALLTWAAEYYRHPVGEVLTSAMPVLLRSGAPVREEQYLWRLTALGREQALAKLSARSIRLRAIAEYLTKREHAPASEILSATESPASALRNLEERGFVEQFARERTDTVPPAVIVREGPQLNEAQAAAVERIQNTLGTFASHLLYGVTGSGKTEVYLHVIEQVLARGQQVLVLVPEIALTPQLVGRFRGRFDAPLAVLHSGLNDTERLAAWRDAREGTARIIIGTRSAIFTPLLHPGLIIIDEEHDASFKQQDGFRYSARDLALVRAQRLGIPVVLGSATPSLETLARARKQPETLSHLSYRAGSARPPQVALIDLRKHGATQGIATPTVMAIQRHLDAGGQVMLFINRRGYAPVLFCPNCGWSAHCRRCDAHLTVHARGRDLICHHCGSQEVQPNGCPNCFADVKPVGQGTERIEEALQQLFTNAPMARIDRDSMRRKGELEETLARVNRGEIRILVGTQMLTKGHDFPQVTLVVVLNADQGLFSTDFRAPERLAQTIVQVAGRAGRADRPGEVLIQTEYPEHPLLTLLLTGGYAAFADGALTEREQSGWPPFARIALLRAEATDQHAPLKFLQDAHDLAVDFPVRGVELWGPAPAPMERRAGRFRAQLLIRAPSHSPLQKFLSGWLPILTMLPEARRVRWSIDVDAADLS
;
A
#
# COMPACT_ATOMS: atom_id res chain seq x y z
N MET A 1 22.72 -16.68 -17.99
CA MET A 1 22.29 -18.09 -17.87
C MET A 1 23.41 -18.85 -17.16
N SER A 2 23.31 -19.05 -15.87
CA SER A 2 24.10 -20.03 -15.12
C SER A 2 23.09 -20.96 -14.45
N ARG A 3 23.22 -22.22 -14.77
CA ARG A 3 22.36 -23.32 -14.34
C ARG A 3 22.52 -23.54 -12.84
N PHE A 4 21.46 -23.34 -12.09
CA PHE A 4 21.30 -23.97 -10.78
C PHE A 4 20.48 -25.24 -10.97
N THR A 5 21.09 -26.39 -10.74
CA THR A 5 20.44 -27.68 -10.68
C THR A 5 19.56 -27.75 -9.43
N PRO A 6 18.31 -28.22 -9.52
CA PRO A 6 17.50 -28.47 -8.33
C PRO A 6 17.96 -29.78 -7.68
N ASN A 7 18.41 -29.70 -6.45
CA ASN A 7 18.54 -30.89 -5.62
C ASN A 7 17.15 -31.26 -5.06
N ASN A 8 16.72 -32.47 -5.36
CA ASN A 8 15.59 -33.16 -4.76
C ASN A 8 15.72 -33.18 -3.24
N ALA A 9 14.73 -32.62 -2.55
CA ALA A 9 14.48 -32.95 -1.17
C ALA A 9 12.97 -32.92 -0.88
N GLN A 10 12.33 -34.05 -1.08
CA GLN A 10 11.22 -34.43 -0.19
C GLN A 10 11.82 -34.65 1.19
N SER A 11 11.48 -33.81 2.15
CA SER A 11 11.61 -34.12 3.58
C SER A 11 10.83 -33.11 4.41
N CYS A 12 10.01 -33.61 5.28
CA CYS A 12 9.50 -33.14 6.55
C CYS A 12 9.98 -31.75 7.01
N PRO A 13 9.13 -30.93 7.68
CA PRO A 13 9.58 -29.67 8.24
C PRO A 13 10.70 -29.96 9.24
N GLN A 14 11.93 -29.65 8.82
CA GLN A 14 13.08 -29.66 9.71
C GLN A 14 12.81 -28.65 10.82
N LEU A 15 12.59 -29.15 12.03
CA LEU A 15 12.87 -28.42 13.25
C LEU A 15 14.21 -27.70 13.04
N LEU A 16 14.18 -26.37 13.03
CA LEU A 16 15.37 -25.53 12.98
C LEU A 16 16.36 -26.05 14.01
N CYS A 17 17.49 -26.62 13.56
CA CYS A 17 18.65 -26.80 14.41
C CYS A 17 19.04 -25.41 14.92
N ILE A 18 18.68 -25.07 16.13
CA ILE A 18 19.09 -23.85 16.79
C ILE A 18 20.52 -24.12 17.26
N ASP A 19 21.49 -23.89 16.37
CA ASP A 19 22.90 -23.97 16.70
C ASP A 19 23.22 -22.88 17.74
N ARG A 20 23.90 -23.28 18.82
CA ARG A 20 24.41 -22.36 19.85
C ARG A 20 25.60 -21.58 19.25
N THR A 21 25.30 -20.52 18.52
CA THR A 21 26.35 -19.66 17.99
C THR A 21 26.78 -18.65 19.05
N PRO A 22 28.09 -18.38 19.23
CA PRO A 22 28.57 -17.46 20.24
C PRO A 22 28.26 -16.00 19.95
N TYR A 23 28.03 -15.66 18.69
CA TYR A 23 27.79 -14.29 18.23
C TYR A 23 26.53 -14.19 17.40
N LEU A 24 25.88 -13.03 17.50
CA LEU A 24 24.64 -12.70 16.77
C LEU A 24 24.90 -11.46 15.92
N ALA A 25 24.67 -11.57 14.62
CA ALA A 25 24.57 -10.43 13.74
C ALA A 25 23.16 -9.83 13.83
N VAL A 26 23.04 -8.66 14.45
CA VAL A 26 21.77 -8.03 14.80
C VAL A 26 21.54 -6.78 13.95
N ALA A 27 20.41 -6.71 13.28
CA ALA A 27 19.93 -5.53 12.58
C ALA A 27 19.15 -4.63 13.54
N LEU A 28 19.50 -3.33 13.55
CA LEU A 28 18.89 -2.32 14.41
C LEU A 28 18.18 -1.26 13.57
N ASP A 29 17.11 -0.69 14.12
CA ASP A 29 16.39 0.43 13.51
C ASP A 29 17.26 1.70 13.50
N THR A 30 18.17 1.75 12.55
CA THR A 30 19.13 2.84 12.36
C THR A 30 19.36 3.06 10.87
N PRO A 31 19.72 4.28 10.42
CA PRO A 31 20.01 4.56 9.01
C PRO A 31 21.36 3.98 8.55
N LEU A 32 21.97 3.10 9.35
CA LEU A 32 23.25 2.47 9.03
C LEU A 32 23.03 1.18 8.23
N ARG A 33 23.79 1.01 7.17
CA ARG A 33 23.67 -0.13 6.23
C ARG A 33 24.48 -1.36 6.68
N GLN A 34 24.66 -1.54 7.98
CA GLN A 34 25.42 -2.63 8.56
C GLN A 34 24.58 -3.33 9.63
N VAL A 35 24.91 -4.58 9.92
CA VAL A 35 24.49 -5.31 11.11
C VAL A 35 25.54 -5.15 12.20
N PHE A 36 25.14 -5.40 13.44
CA PHE A 36 26.01 -5.25 14.61
C PHE A 36 26.17 -6.57 15.29
N ASP A 37 27.42 -6.95 15.61
CA ASP A 37 27.71 -8.19 16.32
C ASP A 37 27.55 -8.01 17.83
N TYR A 38 26.87 -8.97 18.45
CA TYR A 38 26.68 -9.08 19.90
C TYR A 38 27.00 -10.50 20.35
N ARG A 39 27.45 -10.66 21.61
CA ARG A 39 27.54 -11.98 22.23
C ARG A 39 26.14 -12.53 22.46
N ALA A 40 25.92 -13.80 22.12
CA ALA A 40 24.67 -14.47 22.40
C ALA A 40 24.46 -14.67 23.92
N PRO A 41 23.22 -14.68 24.42
CA PRO A 41 22.92 -15.09 25.80
C PRO A 41 23.34 -16.55 26.04
N VAL A 42 23.90 -16.85 27.22
CA VAL A 42 24.57 -18.14 27.49
C VAL A 42 23.62 -19.34 27.52
N ASP A 43 22.37 -19.17 27.97
CA ASP A 43 21.45 -20.27 28.28
C ASP A 43 20.21 -20.33 27.38
N VAL A 44 20.14 -19.55 26.33
CA VAL A 44 18.98 -19.46 25.45
C VAL A 44 19.40 -19.72 24.00
N ALA A 45 18.74 -20.68 23.38
CA ALA A 45 18.90 -20.92 21.94
C ALA A 45 18.27 -19.77 21.15
N VAL A 46 19.07 -19.09 20.31
CA VAL A 46 18.66 -17.95 19.52
C VAL A 46 19.26 -18.06 18.12
N GLY A 47 18.46 -17.78 17.11
CA GLY A 47 18.86 -17.85 15.70
C GLY A 47 18.27 -16.74 14.86
N ALA A 48 18.41 -16.86 13.56
CA ALA A 48 17.89 -15.91 12.60
C ALA A 48 16.36 -15.70 12.75
N GLY A 49 15.92 -14.46 12.65
CA GLY A 49 14.51 -14.09 12.78
C GLY A 49 14.02 -13.80 14.19
N PHE A 50 14.82 -14.12 15.24
CA PHE A 50 14.49 -13.77 16.62
C PHE A 50 14.70 -12.30 16.90
N ARG A 51 13.94 -11.76 17.85
CA ARG A 51 14.17 -10.42 18.40
C ARG A 51 14.94 -10.52 19.70
N VAL A 52 15.86 -9.60 19.87
CA VAL A 52 16.71 -9.50 21.05
C VAL A 52 16.77 -8.06 21.57
N TRP A 53 16.83 -7.92 22.89
CA TRP A 53 17.18 -6.65 23.50
C TRP A 53 18.69 -6.48 23.50
N VAL A 54 19.19 -5.39 22.91
CA VAL A 54 20.62 -5.11 22.86
C VAL A 54 20.94 -3.70 23.31
N PRO A 55 22.16 -3.46 23.84
CA PRO A 55 22.64 -2.13 24.15
C PRO A 55 23.10 -1.41 22.87
N PHE A 56 22.55 -0.23 22.58
CA PHE A 56 23.02 0.63 21.48
C PHE A 56 23.25 2.05 21.99
N GLY A 57 24.52 2.46 22.05
CA GLY A 57 24.94 3.66 22.78
C GLY A 57 24.58 3.56 24.27
N ARG A 58 23.71 4.45 24.75
CA ARG A 58 23.18 4.47 26.12
C ARG A 58 21.77 3.90 26.23
N ARG A 59 21.21 3.40 25.13
CA ARG A 59 19.83 2.92 25.07
C ARG A 59 19.78 1.40 24.99
N ARG A 60 18.70 0.83 25.49
CA ARG A 60 18.27 -0.55 25.23
C ARG A 60 17.30 -0.50 24.06
N VAL A 61 17.58 -1.26 23.00
CA VAL A 61 16.77 -1.28 21.77
C VAL A 61 16.45 -2.70 21.35
N VAL A 62 15.33 -2.86 20.65
CA VAL A 62 14.97 -4.13 20.01
C VAL A 62 15.77 -4.27 18.72
N GLY A 63 16.46 -5.37 18.55
CA GLY A 63 17.10 -5.77 17.30
C GLY A 63 16.56 -7.09 16.80
N VAL A 64 16.74 -7.35 15.50
CA VAL A 64 16.41 -8.62 14.87
C VAL A 64 17.69 -9.35 14.51
N VAL A 65 17.82 -10.60 14.92
CA VAL A 65 18.95 -11.45 14.54
C VAL A 65 18.81 -11.83 13.07
N VAL A 66 19.79 -11.46 12.27
CA VAL A 66 19.85 -11.82 10.84
C VAL A 66 20.50 -13.18 10.66
N GLU A 67 21.57 -13.44 11.41
CA GLU A 67 22.29 -14.71 11.41
C GLU A 67 23.04 -14.92 12.72
N GLY A 68 23.30 -16.19 13.06
CA GLY A 68 24.29 -16.57 14.08
C GLY A 68 25.67 -16.71 13.46
N ARG A 69 26.74 -16.40 14.21
CA ARG A 69 28.12 -16.45 13.74
C ARG A 69 29.03 -17.17 14.76
N ASP A 70 29.97 -17.95 14.24
CA ASP A 70 31.00 -18.59 15.07
C ASP A 70 32.18 -17.66 15.33
N GLN A 71 32.39 -16.65 14.48
CA GLN A 71 33.46 -15.67 14.57
C GLN A 71 32.93 -14.27 14.32
N THR A 72 33.65 -13.27 14.88
CA THR A 72 33.35 -11.84 14.66
C THR A 72 34.66 -11.07 14.43
N GLU A 73 34.57 -10.05 13.58
CA GLU A 73 35.68 -9.11 13.36
C GLU A 73 35.75 -7.99 14.44
N VAL A 74 34.72 -7.92 15.30
CA VAL A 74 34.64 -6.90 16.35
C VAL A 74 35.62 -7.25 17.48
N PRO A 75 36.54 -6.36 17.86
CA PRO A 75 37.45 -6.60 18.98
C PRO A 75 36.67 -6.91 20.27
N GLU A 76 37.18 -7.87 21.05
CA GLU A 76 36.49 -8.39 22.21
C GLU A 76 36.11 -7.34 23.28
N ASN A 77 36.97 -6.32 23.43
CA ASN A 77 36.76 -5.20 24.34
C ASN A 77 35.63 -4.23 23.87
N LYS A 78 35.21 -4.30 22.59
CA LYS A 78 34.12 -3.52 22.03
C LYS A 78 32.84 -4.34 21.89
N LEU A 79 32.94 -5.66 21.96
CA LEU A 79 31.83 -6.58 21.81
C LEU A 79 30.94 -6.57 23.05
N ARG A 80 29.67 -6.26 22.89
CA ARG A 80 28.66 -6.25 23.98
C ARG A 80 27.79 -7.49 23.92
N ALA A 81 27.26 -7.92 25.07
CA ALA A 81 26.27 -9.00 25.12
C ALA A 81 24.88 -8.49 24.85
N ALA A 82 24.06 -9.30 24.19
CA ALA A 82 22.63 -9.12 24.17
C ALA A 82 22.05 -9.30 25.58
N PHE A 83 21.04 -8.49 25.96
CA PHE A 83 20.45 -8.55 27.30
C PHE A 83 19.58 -9.79 27.47
N GLU A 84 18.67 -10.00 26.51
CA GLU A 84 17.72 -11.11 26.54
C GLU A 84 17.12 -11.38 25.14
N VAL A 85 16.62 -12.57 24.93
CA VAL A 85 15.78 -12.95 23.79
C VAL A 85 14.34 -12.63 24.14
N ILE A 86 13.63 -11.92 23.26
CA ILE A 86 12.26 -11.45 23.54
C ILE A 86 11.23 -12.56 23.34
N ASP A 87 11.45 -13.39 22.34
CA ASP A 87 10.47 -14.38 21.89
C ASP A 87 11.00 -15.81 22.05
N SER A 88 10.10 -16.75 22.29
CA SER A 88 10.40 -18.19 22.32
C SER A 88 10.55 -18.81 20.92
N GLU A 89 10.18 -18.08 19.88
CA GLU A 89 10.25 -18.50 18.48
C GLU A 89 10.58 -17.30 17.55
N PRO A 90 11.10 -17.56 16.33
CA PRO A 90 11.46 -16.46 15.42
C PRO A 90 10.24 -15.59 15.09
N THR A 91 10.39 -14.28 15.16
CA THR A 91 9.38 -13.29 14.71
C THR A 91 9.18 -13.37 13.19
N PHE A 92 10.27 -13.53 12.45
CA PHE A 92 10.26 -13.72 11.01
C PHE A 92 10.56 -15.17 10.65
N SER A 93 9.70 -15.78 9.84
CA SER A 93 9.98 -17.05 9.18
C SER A 93 11.19 -16.93 8.25
N PRO A 94 11.92 -18.03 7.96
CA PRO A 94 13.11 -17.99 7.10
C PRO A 94 12.84 -17.39 5.72
N ASP A 95 11.70 -17.67 5.11
CA ASP A 95 11.29 -17.14 3.81
C ASP A 95 11.07 -15.63 3.85
N LEU A 96 10.40 -15.13 4.92
CA LEU A 96 10.12 -13.72 5.09
C LEU A 96 11.41 -12.93 5.43
N LEU A 97 12.26 -13.48 6.30
CA LEU A 97 13.57 -12.88 6.60
C LEU A 97 14.43 -12.77 5.33
N ALA A 98 14.50 -13.85 4.54
CA ALA A 98 15.23 -13.87 3.28
C ALA A 98 14.65 -12.87 2.25
N LEU A 99 13.32 -12.70 2.19
CA LEU A 99 12.68 -11.67 1.35
C LEU A 99 13.08 -10.27 1.79
N LEU A 100 13.03 -9.99 3.10
CA LEU A 100 13.32 -8.67 3.67
C LEU A 100 14.80 -8.30 3.52
N THR A 101 15.71 -9.26 3.72
CA THR A 101 17.15 -9.06 3.50
C THR A 101 17.43 -8.78 2.03
N TRP A 102 16.85 -9.59 1.12
CA TRP A 102 16.94 -9.33 -0.31
C TRP A 102 16.40 -7.94 -0.69
N ALA A 103 15.27 -7.53 -0.11
CA ALA A 103 14.67 -6.23 -0.38
C ALA A 103 15.56 -5.07 0.11
N ALA A 104 16.24 -5.21 1.26
CA ALA A 104 17.22 -4.27 1.75
C ALA A 104 18.37 -4.08 0.75
N GLU A 105 18.91 -5.17 0.22
CA GLU A 105 19.98 -5.15 -0.79
C GLU A 105 19.49 -4.56 -2.11
N TYR A 106 18.33 -5.01 -2.60
CA TYR A 106 17.79 -4.59 -3.89
C TYR A 106 17.46 -3.10 -3.92
N TYR A 107 16.74 -2.61 -2.90
CA TYR A 107 16.34 -1.20 -2.80
C TYR A 107 17.43 -0.32 -2.17
N ARG A 108 18.58 -0.91 -1.82
CA ARG A 108 19.71 -0.18 -1.21
C ARG A 108 19.28 0.56 0.06
N HIS A 109 18.50 -0.08 0.91
CA HIS A 109 18.00 0.49 2.16
C HIS A 109 18.60 -0.21 3.39
N PRO A 110 18.81 0.49 4.54
CA PRO A 110 19.32 -0.12 5.76
C PRO A 110 18.46 -1.32 6.19
N VAL A 111 19.08 -2.48 6.40
CA VAL A 111 18.39 -3.73 6.71
C VAL A 111 17.58 -3.64 8.01
N GLY A 112 18.09 -2.91 9.02
CA GLY A 112 17.37 -2.70 10.28
C GLY A 112 16.06 -1.94 10.11
N GLU A 113 16.06 -0.87 9.30
CA GLU A 113 14.85 -0.12 8.97
C GLU A 113 13.85 -0.97 8.15
N VAL A 114 14.35 -1.84 7.26
CA VAL A 114 13.51 -2.76 6.48
C VAL A 114 12.81 -3.75 7.40
N LEU A 115 13.55 -4.44 8.28
CA LEU A 115 13.00 -5.41 9.22
C LEU A 115 12.03 -4.74 10.20
N THR A 116 12.38 -3.56 10.71
CA THR A 116 11.50 -2.80 11.61
C THR A 116 10.21 -2.39 10.89
N SER A 117 10.29 -1.93 9.63
CA SER A 117 9.10 -1.53 8.87
C SER A 117 8.12 -2.68 8.61
N ALA A 118 8.62 -3.91 8.57
CA ALA A 118 7.81 -5.12 8.37
C ALA A 118 7.10 -5.61 9.65
N MET A 119 7.45 -5.08 10.82
CA MET A 119 6.82 -5.45 12.09
C MET A 119 5.68 -4.49 12.48
N PRO A 120 4.61 -4.99 13.13
CA PRO A 120 3.68 -4.15 13.89
C PRO A 120 4.39 -3.29 14.94
N VAL A 121 3.86 -2.10 15.22
CA VAL A 121 4.48 -1.12 16.14
C VAL A 121 4.73 -1.71 17.53
N LEU A 122 3.78 -2.47 18.08
CA LEU A 122 3.93 -3.08 19.40
C LEU A 122 5.08 -4.10 19.44
N LEU A 123 5.36 -4.82 18.36
CA LEU A 123 6.51 -5.72 18.30
C LEU A 123 7.83 -4.95 18.31
N ARG A 124 7.90 -3.76 17.69
CA ARG A 124 9.09 -2.89 17.70
C ARG A 124 9.43 -2.41 19.12
N SER A 125 8.43 -2.29 19.97
CA SER A 125 8.59 -1.89 21.38
C SER A 125 8.77 -3.06 22.36
N GLY A 126 8.89 -4.29 21.85
CA GLY A 126 9.19 -5.46 22.66
C GLY A 126 7.98 -6.25 23.15
N ALA A 127 6.76 -5.95 22.66
CA ALA A 127 5.61 -6.83 22.93
C ALA A 127 5.90 -8.26 22.40
N PRO A 128 5.48 -9.34 23.09
CA PRO A 128 5.73 -10.70 22.67
C PRO A 128 5.02 -11.03 21.36
N VAL A 129 5.62 -11.89 20.52
CA VAL A 129 5.01 -12.37 19.26
C VAL A 129 3.73 -13.12 19.55
N ARG A 130 3.75 -13.99 20.54
CA ARG A 130 2.58 -14.73 21.02
C ARG A 130 2.06 -14.12 22.29
N GLU A 131 0.74 -14.06 22.40
CA GLU A 131 0.08 -13.84 23.67
C GLU A 131 -0.09 -15.21 24.31
N GLU A 132 0.60 -15.44 25.40
CA GLU A 132 0.37 -16.64 26.17
C GLU A 132 -1.05 -16.61 26.71
N GLN A 133 -1.93 -17.43 26.16
CA GLN A 133 -3.27 -17.60 26.70
C GLN A 133 -3.16 -18.46 27.95
N TYR A 134 -3.18 -17.79 29.08
CA TYR A 134 -3.28 -18.50 30.35
C TYR A 134 -4.72 -18.92 30.59
N LEU A 135 -4.87 -20.20 30.85
CA LEU A 135 -6.13 -20.79 31.30
C LEU A 135 -6.04 -21.07 32.79
N TRP A 136 -7.18 -21.01 33.42
CA TRP A 136 -7.35 -21.33 34.82
C TRP A 136 -8.04 -22.68 34.94
N ARG A 137 -7.53 -23.55 35.89
CA ARG A 137 -8.14 -24.78 36.24
C ARG A 137 -8.12 -24.98 37.74
N LEU A 138 -8.97 -25.86 38.24
CA LEU A 138 -8.89 -26.34 39.63
C LEU A 138 -7.65 -27.21 39.83
N THR A 139 -6.88 -26.93 40.88
CA THR A 139 -5.85 -27.87 41.36
C THR A 139 -6.47 -29.17 41.90
N ALA A 140 -5.66 -30.20 42.17
CA ALA A 140 -6.15 -31.40 42.86
C ALA A 140 -6.84 -31.05 44.19
N LEU A 141 -6.22 -30.16 44.97
CA LEU A 141 -6.79 -29.61 46.21
C LEU A 141 -8.11 -28.87 45.97
N GLY A 142 -8.17 -28.07 44.90
CA GLY A 142 -9.36 -27.32 44.52
C GLY A 142 -10.53 -28.22 44.17
N ARG A 143 -10.31 -29.30 43.42
CA ARG A 143 -11.35 -30.27 43.05
C ARG A 143 -11.93 -30.98 44.25
N GLU A 144 -11.09 -31.35 45.22
CA GLU A 144 -11.52 -32.11 46.42
C GLU A 144 -12.15 -31.23 47.49
N GLN A 145 -11.63 -30.01 47.70
CA GLN A 145 -11.88 -29.25 48.91
C GLN A 145 -12.40 -27.84 48.72
N ALA A 146 -12.37 -27.25 47.49
CA ALA A 146 -12.75 -25.84 47.30
C ALA A 146 -14.20 -25.58 47.77
N LEU A 147 -15.17 -26.36 47.31
CA LEU A 147 -16.57 -26.16 47.67
C LEU A 147 -16.89 -26.47 49.14
N ALA A 148 -16.10 -27.37 49.80
CA ALA A 148 -16.28 -27.72 51.20
C ALA A 148 -15.65 -26.67 52.15
N LYS A 149 -14.48 -26.12 51.80
CA LYS A 149 -13.74 -25.14 52.62
C LYS A 149 -14.13 -23.69 52.39
N LEU A 150 -14.77 -23.35 51.26
CA LEU A 150 -15.24 -22.02 50.99
C LEU A 150 -16.52 -21.75 51.78
N SER A 151 -16.51 -20.67 52.59
CA SER A 151 -17.67 -20.25 53.34
C SER A 151 -18.89 -20.00 52.42
N ALA A 152 -20.07 -20.35 52.88
CA ALA A 152 -21.32 -20.06 52.20
C ALA A 152 -21.51 -18.57 51.85
N ARG A 153 -20.86 -17.67 52.65
CA ARG A 153 -20.86 -16.23 52.41
C ARG A 153 -19.95 -15.79 51.28
N SER A 154 -19.01 -16.66 50.83
CA SER A 154 -18.07 -16.36 49.73
C SER A 154 -18.68 -16.69 48.35
N ILE A 155 -19.82 -16.11 48.06
CA ILE A 155 -20.67 -16.42 46.87
C ILE A 155 -19.85 -16.41 45.58
N ARG A 156 -19.03 -15.39 45.35
CA ARG A 156 -18.24 -15.21 44.11
C ARG A 156 -17.13 -16.28 43.98
N LEU A 157 -16.42 -16.59 45.06
CA LEU A 157 -15.38 -17.62 45.05
C LEU A 157 -15.97 -19.03 44.78
N ARG A 158 -17.16 -19.30 45.36
CA ARG A 158 -17.90 -20.56 45.11
C ARG A 158 -18.37 -20.61 43.64
N ALA A 159 -18.90 -19.53 43.10
CA ALA A 159 -19.34 -19.49 41.71
C ALA A 159 -18.20 -19.81 40.73
N ILE A 160 -16.99 -19.26 40.97
CA ILE A 160 -15.80 -19.59 40.16
C ILE A 160 -15.43 -21.08 40.32
N ALA A 161 -15.40 -21.62 41.53
CA ALA A 161 -15.07 -23.01 41.75
C ALA A 161 -16.11 -23.95 41.11
N GLU A 162 -17.40 -23.66 41.20
CA GLU A 162 -18.48 -24.39 40.54
C GLU A 162 -18.39 -24.30 39.01
N TYR A 163 -18.06 -23.12 38.48
CA TYR A 163 -17.85 -22.93 37.06
C TYR A 163 -16.71 -23.81 36.53
N LEU A 164 -15.54 -23.80 37.24
CA LEU A 164 -14.38 -24.60 36.87
C LEU A 164 -14.54 -26.10 37.18
N THR A 165 -15.47 -26.48 38.03
CA THR A 165 -15.85 -27.91 38.25
C THR A 165 -16.62 -28.45 37.05
N LYS A 166 -17.44 -27.63 36.41
CA LYS A 166 -18.21 -28.02 35.23
C LYS A 166 -17.37 -27.96 33.93
N ARG A 167 -16.30 -27.21 33.94
CA ARG A 167 -15.37 -27.08 32.83
C ARG A 167 -13.96 -27.39 33.31
N GLU A 168 -13.21 -28.16 32.57
CA GLU A 168 -11.85 -28.52 32.95
C GLU A 168 -10.93 -27.30 33.10
N HIS A 169 -11.13 -26.28 32.23
CA HIS A 169 -10.37 -25.04 32.21
C HIS A 169 -11.13 -23.94 31.45
N ALA A 170 -10.81 -22.66 31.74
CA ALA A 170 -11.33 -21.53 31.01
C ALA A 170 -10.39 -20.29 31.13
N PRO A 171 -10.42 -19.34 30.20
CA PRO A 171 -9.69 -18.07 30.34
C PRO A 171 -10.32 -17.18 31.43
N ALA A 172 -9.51 -16.35 32.07
CA ALA A 172 -9.96 -15.46 33.14
C ALA A 172 -11.16 -14.59 32.72
N SER A 173 -11.14 -14.03 31.51
CA SER A 173 -12.23 -13.19 31.00
C SER A 173 -13.58 -13.92 30.95
N GLU A 174 -13.59 -15.16 30.54
CA GLU A 174 -14.79 -16.00 30.45
C GLU A 174 -15.33 -16.34 31.86
N ILE A 175 -14.42 -16.76 32.77
CA ILE A 175 -14.77 -17.09 34.16
C ILE A 175 -15.38 -15.86 34.85
N LEU A 176 -14.72 -14.71 34.77
CA LEU A 176 -15.14 -13.50 35.44
C LEU A 176 -16.47 -12.94 34.90
N SER A 177 -16.66 -13.06 33.58
CA SER A 177 -17.91 -12.65 32.93
C SER A 177 -19.06 -13.61 33.32
N ALA A 178 -18.84 -14.93 33.23
CA ALA A 178 -19.86 -15.92 33.52
C ALA A 178 -20.27 -15.98 35.01
N THR A 179 -19.37 -15.58 35.92
CA THR A 179 -19.62 -15.61 37.38
C THR A 179 -19.82 -14.24 37.98
N GLU A 180 -19.85 -13.19 37.16
CA GLU A 180 -19.93 -11.77 37.58
C GLU A 180 -18.94 -11.44 38.73
N SER A 181 -17.75 -12.01 38.66
CA SER A 181 -16.75 -11.94 39.71
C SER A 181 -15.62 -10.95 39.35
N PRO A 182 -15.04 -10.23 40.33
CA PRO A 182 -13.88 -9.40 40.08
C PRO A 182 -12.60 -10.23 39.95
N ALA A 183 -11.58 -9.72 39.26
CA ALA A 183 -10.30 -10.39 39.06
C ALA A 183 -9.57 -10.77 40.38
N SER A 184 -9.81 -10.02 41.46
CA SER A 184 -9.31 -10.33 42.80
C SER A 184 -9.83 -11.67 43.37
N ALA A 185 -10.99 -12.14 42.90
CA ALA A 185 -11.55 -13.40 43.32
C ALA A 185 -10.74 -14.60 42.79
N LEU A 186 -10.27 -14.57 41.55
CA LEU A 186 -9.35 -15.57 40.99
C LEU A 186 -8.02 -15.61 41.74
N ARG A 187 -7.42 -14.44 42.02
CA ARG A 187 -6.16 -14.37 42.78
C ARG A 187 -6.33 -14.94 44.20
N ASN A 188 -7.46 -14.66 44.87
CA ASN A 188 -7.73 -15.22 46.19
C ASN A 188 -7.85 -16.74 46.17
N LEU A 189 -8.43 -17.33 45.13
CA LEU A 189 -8.47 -18.78 44.96
C LEU A 189 -7.11 -19.37 44.66
N GLU A 190 -6.27 -18.66 43.90
CA GLU A 190 -4.88 -19.05 43.61
C GLU A 190 -4.02 -19.02 44.87
N GLU A 191 -4.07 -17.93 45.66
CA GLU A 191 -3.38 -17.80 46.94
C GLU A 191 -3.77 -18.91 47.94
N ARG A 192 -4.98 -19.45 47.86
CA ARG A 192 -5.46 -20.59 48.63
C ARG A 192 -5.09 -21.93 48.02
N GLY A 193 -4.45 -21.94 46.85
CA GLY A 193 -4.05 -23.15 46.14
C GLY A 193 -5.22 -23.94 45.53
N PHE A 194 -6.43 -23.33 45.39
CA PHE A 194 -7.59 -24.00 44.80
C PHE A 194 -7.64 -23.93 43.30
N VAL A 195 -7.07 -22.92 42.70
CA VAL A 195 -6.91 -22.75 41.25
C VAL A 195 -5.46 -22.50 40.90
N GLU A 196 -5.09 -22.89 39.71
CA GLU A 196 -3.78 -22.59 39.13
C GLU A 196 -3.93 -22.06 37.73
N GLN A 197 -3.03 -21.16 37.36
CA GLN A 197 -2.88 -20.64 36.02
C GLN A 197 -1.91 -21.51 35.24
N PHE A 198 -2.23 -21.95 34.04
CA PHE A 198 -1.31 -22.66 33.16
C PHE A 198 -1.41 -22.10 31.73
N ALA A 199 -0.29 -22.14 31.01
CA ALA A 199 -0.28 -21.77 29.62
C ALA A 199 -1.02 -22.85 28.81
N ARG A 200 -1.92 -22.42 27.95
CA ARG A 200 -2.64 -23.29 27.04
C ARG A 200 -1.64 -23.94 26.08
N GLU A 201 -1.42 -25.25 26.23
CA GLU A 201 -0.77 -26.01 25.17
C GLU A 201 -1.66 -25.98 23.92
N ARG A 202 -1.09 -25.49 22.85
CA ARG A 202 -1.80 -25.41 21.57
C ARG A 202 -1.82 -26.82 20.97
N THR A 203 -2.96 -27.45 20.97
CA THR A 203 -3.21 -28.52 20.00
C THR A 203 -3.24 -27.86 18.63
N ASP A 204 -2.43 -28.35 17.69
CA ASP A 204 -2.51 -28.02 16.27
C ASP A 204 -3.90 -28.47 15.79
N THR A 205 -4.91 -27.66 16.09
CA THR A 205 -6.27 -27.90 15.62
C THR A 205 -6.27 -27.69 14.13
N VAL A 206 -6.56 -28.74 13.39
CA VAL A 206 -6.88 -28.64 11.97
C VAL A 206 -7.95 -27.56 11.85
N PRO A 207 -7.71 -26.49 11.11
CA PRO A 207 -8.69 -25.42 10.98
C PRO A 207 -10.01 -26.00 10.49
N PRO A 208 -11.16 -25.53 11.01
CA PRO A 208 -12.46 -26.02 10.59
C PRO A 208 -12.62 -25.92 9.07
N ALA A 209 -13.34 -26.86 8.49
CA ALA A 209 -13.64 -26.83 7.06
C ALA A 209 -14.30 -25.50 6.71
N VAL A 210 -13.79 -24.85 5.66
CA VAL A 210 -14.34 -23.56 5.19
C VAL A 210 -15.65 -23.84 4.46
N ILE A 211 -16.73 -23.23 4.92
CA ILE A 211 -18.00 -23.26 4.19
C ILE A 211 -17.93 -22.21 3.09
N VAL A 212 -18.12 -22.67 1.86
CA VAL A 212 -18.15 -21.81 0.66
C VAL A 212 -19.61 -21.69 0.20
N ARG A 213 -20.07 -20.46 0.05
CA ARG A 213 -21.41 -20.21 -0.51
C ARG A 213 -21.32 -20.12 -2.02
N GLU A 214 -22.37 -20.58 -2.72
CA GLU A 214 -22.44 -20.50 -4.18
C GLU A 214 -22.35 -19.05 -4.65
N GLY A 215 -21.62 -18.82 -5.72
CA GLY A 215 -21.49 -17.53 -6.38
C GLY A 215 -22.21 -17.52 -7.75
N PRO A 216 -22.17 -16.37 -8.44
CA PRO A 216 -22.65 -16.26 -9.80
C PRO A 216 -21.96 -17.26 -10.73
N GLN A 217 -22.69 -17.74 -11.72
CA GLN A 217 -22.09 -18.56 -12.77
C GLN A 217 -21.05 -17.77 -13.56
N LEU A 218 -19.89 -18.39 -13.76
CA LEU A 218 -18.84 -17.81 -14.57
C LEU A 218 -19.19 -17.87 -16.06
N ASN A 219 -18.87 -16.80 -16.78
CA ASN A 219 -18.86 -16.89 -18.23
C ASN A 219 -17.60 -17.65 -18.71
N GLU A 220 -17.58 -18.01 -19.99
CA GLU A 220 -16.51 -18.80 -20.60
C GLU A 220 -15.11 -18.21 -20.37
N ALA A 221 -14.93 -16.89 -20.55
CA ALA A 221 -13.64 -16.23 -20.35
C ALA A 221 -13.20 -16.23 -18.86
N GLN A 222 -14.14 -16.08 -17.94
CA GLN A 222 -13.88 -16.15 -16.49
C GLN A 222 -13.53 -17.59 -16.09
N ALA A 223 -14.27 -18.58 -16.57
CA ALA A 223 -14.01 -20.00 -16.31
C ALA A 223 -12.62 -20.42 -16.82
N ALA A 224 -12.27 -20.03 -18.05
CA ALA A 224 -10.94 -20.28 -18.61
C ALA A 224 -9.82 -19.59 -17.80
N ALA A 225 -10.06 -18.38 -17.28
CA ALA A 225 -9.11 -17.70 -16.43
C ALA A 225 -8.91 -18.42 -15.08
N VAL A 226 -9.99 -18.87 -14.46
CA VAL A 226 -9.98 -19.67 -13.21
C VAL A 226 -9.19 -20.96 -13.43
N GLU A 227 -9.51 -21.74 -14.48
CA GLU A 227 -8.83 -22.98 -14.80
C GLU A 227 -7.32 -22.76 -15.01
N ARG A 228 -6.93 -21.73 -15.77
CA ARG A 228 -5.54 -21.40 -16.05
C ARG A 228 -4.76 -21.11 -14.76
N ILE A 229 -5.33 -20.36 -13.82
CA ILE A 229 -4.68 -20.06 -12.56
C ILE A 229 -4.63 -21.30 -11.66
N GLN A 230 -5.71 -22.06 -11.58
CA GLN A 230 -5.80 -23.29 -10.76
C GLN A 230 -4.76 -24.34 -11.18
N ASN A 231 -4.48 -24.46 -12.47
CA ASN A 231 -3.49 -25.39 -13.00
C ASN A 231 -2.04 -25.06 -12.57
N THR A 232 -1.82 -23.86 -12.02
CA THR A 232 -0.50 -23.43 -11.51
C THR A 232 -0.41 -23.43 -9.98
N LEU A 233 -1.47 -23.84 -9.27
CA LEU A 233 -1.45 -23.91 -7.81
C LEU A 233 -0.40 -24.92 -7.31
N GLY A 234 0.54 -24.43 -6.48
CA GLY A 234 1.71 -25.18 -5.99
C GLY A 234 2.96 -25.00 -6.84
N THR A 235 2.92 -24.14 -7.87
CA THR A 235 4.08 -23.73 -8.66
C THR A 235 4.07 -22.21 -8.89
N PHE A 236 5.22 -21.61 -9.12
CA PHE A 236 5.28 -20.20 -9.43
C PHE A 236 4.79 -19.91 -10.85
N ALA A 237 3.78 -19.05 -10.94
CA ALA A 237 3.35 -18.41 -12.17
C ALA A 237 2.88 -16.98 -11.91
N SER A 238 3.15 -16.06 -12.83
CA SER A 238 2.73 -14.64 -12.70
C SER A 238 1.60 -14.36 -13.68
N HIS A 239 0.36 -14.55 -13.25
CA HIS A 239 -0.83 -14.32 -14.08
C HIS A 239 -1.20 -12.84 -14.14
N LEU A 240 -1.50 -12.35 -15.36
CA LEU A 240 -2.19 -11.08 -15.57
C LEU A 240 -3.65 -11.34 -15.91
N LEU A 241 -4.55 -10.94 -15.01
CA LEU A 241 -5.99 -10.91 -15.26
C LEU A 241 -6.38 -9.51 -15.78
N TYR A 242 -6.29 -9.33 -17.09
CA TYR A 242 -6.61 -8.10 -17.77
C TYR A 242 -8.11 -8.09 -18.09
N GLY A 243 -8.89 -7.32 -17.37
CA GLY A 243 -10.34 -7.29 -17.56
C GLY A 243 -10.91 -5.88 -17.48
N VAL A 244 -11.78 -5.52 -18.41
CA VAL A 244 -12.45 -4.22 -18.38
C VAL A 244 -13.15 -3.97 -17.03
N THR A 245 -13.39 -2.71 -16.69
CA THR A 245 -14.11 -2.37 -15.45
C THR A 245 -15.49 -3.03 -15.45
N GLY A 246 -15.81 -3.79 -14.39
CA GLY A 246 -17.05 -4.56 -14.32
C GLY A 246 -17.03 -5.91 -15.04
N SER A 247 -15.87 -6.40 -15.47
CA SER A 247 -15.75 -7.74 -16.10
C SER A 247 -15.85 -8.93 -15.13
N GLY A 248 -16.00 -8.68 -13.83
CA GLY A 248 -16.09 -9.72 -12.82
C GLY A 248 -14.74 -10.31 -12.37
N LYS A 249 -13.63 -9.57 -12.46
CA LYS A 249 -12.31 -10.01 -11.94
C LYS A 249 -12.38 -10.54 -10.51
N THR A 250 -13.14 -9.88 -9.65
CA THR A 250 -13.32 -10.31 -8.26
C THR A 250 -13.93 -11.71 -8.18
N GLU A 251 -14.85 -12.06 -9.05
CA GLU A 251 -15.47 -13.39 -9.06
C GLU A 251 -14.44 -14.47 -9.46
N VAL A 252 -13.57 -14.17 -10.42
CA VAL A 252 -12.42 -15.05 -10.76
C VAL A 252 -11.53 -15.26 -9.52
N TYR A 253 -11.22 -14.19 -8.77
CA TYR A 253 -10.43 -14.33 -7.53
C TYR A 253 -11.14 -15.24 -6.53
N LEU A 254 -12.44 -15.04 -6.27
CA LEU A 254 -13.17 -15.82 -5.30
C LEU A 254 -13.19 -17.31 -5.65
N HIS A 255 -13.35 -17.68 -6.92
CA HIS A 255 -13.30 -19.08 -7.35
C HIS A 255 -11.90 -19.72 -7.23
N VAL A 256 -10.83 -18.96 -7.47
CA VAL A 256 -9.47 -19.46 -7.26
C VAL A 256 -9.18 -19.62 -5.75
N ILE A 257 -9.60 -18.64 -4.93
CA ILE A 257 -9.47 -18.68 -3.46
C ILE A 257 -10.13 -19.92 -2.88
N GLU A 258 -11.31 -20.29 -3.35
CA GLU A 258 -12.02 -21.50 -2.93
C GLU A 258 -11.13 -22.75 -3.00
N GLN A 259 -10.43 -22.94 -4.12
CA GLN A 259 -9.53 -24.08 -4.32
C GLN A 259 -8.29 -24.04 -3.40
N VAL A 260 -7.77 -22.84 -3.14
CA VAL A 260 -6.63 -22.67 -2.21
C VAL A 260 -7.05 -22.99 -0.77
N LEU A 261 -8.23 -22.52 -0.36
CA LEU A 261 -8.79 -22.80 0.96
C LEU A 261 -9.10 -24.31 1.14
N ALA A 262 -9.62 -24.96 0.10
CA ALA A 262 -9.87 -26.42 0.10
C ALA A 262 -8.57 -27.23 0.29
N ARG A 263 -7.41 -26.72 -0.15
CA ARG A 263 -6.10 -27.31 0.08
C ARG A 263 -5.52 -27.02 1.47
N GLY A 264 -6.26 -26.34 2.34
CA GLY A 264 -5.77 -25.95 3.65
C GLY A 264 -4.79 -24.77 3.63
N GLN A 265 -4.66 -24.04 2.53
CA GLN A 265 -3.69 -22.98 2.36
C GLN A 265 -4.31 -21.59 2.61
N GLN A 266 -3.43 -20.58 2.76
CA GLN A 266 -3.79 -19.18 2.98
C GLN A 266 -3.64 -18.37 1.70
N VAL A 267 -4.44 -17.29 1.62
CA VAL A 267 -4.41 -16.34 0.52
C VAL A 267 -4.08 -14.93 1.04
N LEU A 268 -3.14 -14.26 0.37
CA LEU A 268 -2.85 -12.85 0.58
C LEU A 268 -3.43 -12.02 -0.58
N VAL A 269 -4.33 -11.10 -0.27
CA VAL A 269 -4.95 -10.18 -1.23
C VAL A 269 -4.47 -8.77 -0.94
N LEU A 270 -3.73 -8.18 -1.87
CA LEU A 270 -3.29 -6.79 -1.80
C LEU A 270 -4.23 -5.91 -2.62
N VAL A 271 -4.69 -4.82 -2.02
CA VAL A 271 -5.55 -3.83 -2.66
C VAL A 271 -5.04 -2.42 -2.39
N PRO A 272 -5.29 -1.44 -3.28
CA PRO A 272 -5.03 -0.03 -2.97
C PRO A 272 -5.80 0.41 -1.73
N GLU A 273 -5.25 1.34 -0.95
CA GLU A 273 -5.85 1.78 0.33
C GLU A 273 -7.31 2.26 0.17
N ILE A 274 -7.56 3.02 -0.88
CA ILE A 274 -8.92 3.52 -1.21
C ILE A 274 -9.87 2.44 -1.75
N ALA A 275 -9.37 1.30 -2.20
CA ALA A 275 -10.17 0.18 -2.66
C ALA A 275 -10.55 -0.79 -1.53
N LEU A 276 -9.89 -0.68 -0.37
CA LEU A 276 -10.19 -1.49 0.80
C LEU A 276 -11.45 -0.97 1.51
N THR A 277 -12.58 -1.23 0.91
CA THR A 277 -13.89 -0.79 1.39
C THR A 277 -14.59 -1.89 2.19
N PRO A 278 -15.55 -1.53 3.09
CA PRO A 278 -16.42 -2.52 3.73
C PRO A 278 -17.16 -3.39 2.73
N GLN A 279 -17.49 -2.85 1.55
CA GLN A 279 -18.13 -3.61 0.46
C GLN A 279 -17.23 -4.71 -0.11
N LEU A 280 -15.94 -4.42 -0.32
CA LEU A 280 -15.00 -5.44 -0.76
C LEU A 280 -14.85 -6.55 0.28
N VAL A 281 -14.60 -6.19 1.53
CA VAL A 281 -14.50 -7.16 2.65
C VAL A 281 -15.80 -7.94 2.79
N GLY A 282 -16.96 -7.28 2.63
CA GLY A 282 -18.29 -7.91 2.66
C GLY A 282 -18.48 -8.98 1.57
N ARG A 283 -17.92 -8.79 0.38
CA ARG A 283 -17.95 -9.81 -0.70
C ARG A 283 -17.21 -11.09 -0.29
N PHE A 284 -16.03 -10.96 0.33
CA PHE A 284 -15.28 -12.12 0.83
C PHE A 284 -16.03 -12.82 1.96
N ARG A 285 -16.54 -12.08 2.96
CA ARG A 285 -17.34 -12.64 4.06
C ARG A 285 -18.67 -13.26 3.57
N GLY A 286 -19.25 -12.69 2.52
CA GLY A 286 -20.45 -13.23 1.89
C GLY A 286 -20.21 -14.56 1.16
N ARG A 287 -18.99 -14.78 0.64
CA ARG A 287 -18.61 -15.99 -0.09
C ARG A 287 -18.06 -17.07 0.82
N PHE A 288 -17.24 -16.72 1.81
CA PHE A 288 -16.49 -17.64 2.66
C PHE A 288 -16.87 -17.46 4.12
N ASP A 289 -17.24 -18.54 4.78
CA ASP A 289 -17.28 -18.61 6.24
C ASP A 289 -15.91 -19.08 6.75
N ALA A 290 -14.93 -18.19 6.55
CA ALA A 290 -13.54 -18.41 6.92
C ALA A 290 -13.02 -17.22 7.73
N PRO A 291 -12.15 -17.46 8.73
CA PRO A 291 -11.49 -16.37 9.44
C PRO A 291 -10.69 -15.49 8.48
N LEU A 292 -10.95 -14.17 8.55
CA LEU A 292 -10.42 -13.17 7.65
C LEU A 292 -9.71 -12.07 8.44
N ALA A 293 -8.43 -11.81 8.13
CA ALA A 293 -7.68 -10.71 8.67
C ALA A 293 -7.65 -9.52 7.67
N VAL A 294 -7.92 -8.32 8.17
CA VAL A 294 -7.86 -7.08 7.37
C VAL A 294 -6.76 -6.18 7.90
N LEU A 295 -5.84 -5.74 7.04
CA LEU A 295 -4.67 -4.94 7.40
C LEU A 295 -4.63 -3.62 6.64
N HIS A 296 -4.87 -2.49 7.33
CA HIS A 296 -4.86 -1.15 6.74
C HIS A 296 -4.36 -0.08 7.72
N SER A 297 -4.13 1.12 7.23
CA SER A 297 -3.61 2.25 8.02
C SER A 297 -4.54 2.72 9.15
N GLY A 298 -5.84 2.51 9.03
CA GLY A 298 -6.84 2.91 10.02
C GLY A 298 -6.99 1.99 11.24
N LEU A 299 -6.28 0.84 11.28
CA LEU A 299 -6.24 -0.03 12.47
C LEU A 299 -5.40 0.59 13.57
N ASN A 300 -5.84 0.45 14.82
CA ASN A 300 -4.98 0.72 15.96
C ASN A 300 -3.89 -0.37 16.10
N ASP A 301 -2.88 -0.12 16.94
CA ASP A 301 -1.71 -1.01 17.05
C ASP A 301 -2.06 -2.40 17.58
N THR A 302 -3.05 -2.50 18.47
CA THR A 302 -3.53 -3.78 19.04
C THR A 302 -4.27 -4.60 17.99
N GLU A 303 -5.19 -3.99 17.25
CA GLU A 303 -5.93 -4.63 16.15
C GLU A 303 -4.97 -5.12 15.06
N ARG A 304 -3.97 -4.30 14.73
CA ARG A 304 -2.95 -4.66 13.73
C ARG A 304 -2.11 -5.84 14.19
N LEU A 305 -1.70 -5.88 15.45
CA LEU A 305 -0.94 -6.99 16.01
C LEU A 305 -1.77 -8.27 16.05
N ALA A 306 -3.06 -8.19 16.42
CA ALA A 306 -3.97 -9.33 16.43
C ALA A 306 -4.12 -9.91 15.01
N ALA A 307 -4.43 -9.08 14.01
CA ALA A 307 -4.57 -9.53 12.62
C ALA A 307 -3.25 -10.14 12.06
N TRP A 308 -2.11 -9.59 12.46
CA TRP A 308 -0.79 -10.10 12.09
C TRP A 308 -0.52 -11.47 12.73
N ARG A 309 -0.89 -11.67 14.02
CA ARG A 309 -0.80 -12.96 14.72
C ARG A 309 -1.71 -14.00 14.07
N ASP A 310 -2.96 -13.66 13.80
CA ASP A 310 -3.92 -14.56 13.16
C ASP A 310 -3.42 -15.07 11.81
N ALA A 311 -2.79 -14.21 11.02
CA ALA A 311 -2.19 -14.58 9.75
C ALA A 311 -0.98 -15.52 9.95
N ARG A 312 -0.08 -15.17 10.89
CA ARG A 312 1.12 -15.93 11.21
C ARG A 312 0.81 -17.32 11.73
N GLU A 313 -0.24 -17.44 12.51
CA GLU A 313 -0.66 -18.69 13.14
C GLU A 313 -1.55 -19.55 12.22
N GLY A 314 -1.91 -19.03 11.04
CA GLY A 314 -2.78 -19.73 10.10
C GLY A 314 -4.25 -19.72 10.51
N THR A 315 -4.62 -19.05 11.62
CA THR A 315 -6.01 -18.83 12.04
C THR A 315 -6.75 -18.06 10.98
N ALA A 316 -6.22 -16.92 10.52
CA ALA A 316 -6.75 -16.23 9.36
C ALA A 316 -6.37 -16.97 8.07
N ARG A 317 -7.39 -17.36 7.31
CA ARG A 317 -7.22 -18.08 6.03
C ARG A 317 -7.14 -17.14 4.84
N ILE A 318 -7.79 -16.00 4.93
CA ILE A 318 -7.78 -14.94 3.93
C ILE A 318 -7.24 -13.68 4.60
N ILE A 319 -6.17 -13.14 4.05
CA ILE A 319 -5.54 -11.91 4.50
C ILE A 319 -5.76 -10.85 3.42
N ILE A 320 -6.50 -9.79 3.73
CA ILE A 320 -6.72 -8.66 2.82
C ILE A 320 -6.00 -7.45 3.40
N GLY A 321 -5.19 -6.78 2.60
CA GLY A 321 -4.52 -5.60 3.10
C GLY A 321 -3.98 -4.68 2.03
N THR A 322 -3.45 -3.56 2.50
CA THR A 322 -2.81 -2.56 1.65
C THR A 322 -1.34 -2.92 1.43
N ARG A 323 -0.59 -2.03 0.81
CA ARG A 323 0.84 -2.21 0.45
C ARG A 323 1.68 -2.93 1.52
N SER A 324 1.56 -2.55 2.79
CA SER A 324 2.38 -3.11 3.88
C SER A 324 2.03 -4.56 4.23
N ALA A 325 0.85 -5.04 3.84
CA ALA A 325 0.44 -6.42 4.09
C ALA A 325 1.31 -7.46 3.34
N ILE A 326 2.12 -7.03 2.37
CA ILE A 326 3.11 -7.90 1.72
C ILE A 326 4.12 -8.51 2.70
N PHE A 327 4.33 -7.90 3.86
CA PHE A 327 5.23 -8.38 4.91
C PHE A 327 4.53 -9.22 5.99
N THR A 328 3.24 -9.50 5.83
CA THR A 328 2.51 -10.34 6.78
C THR A 328 3.01 -11.79 6.69
N PRO A 329 3.41 -12.42 7.79
CA PRO A 329 3.79 -13.83 7.77
C PRO A 329 2.59 -14.71 7.44
N LEU A 330 2.82 -15.78 6.71
CA LEU A 330 1.82 -16.77 6.32
C LEU A 330 2.35 -18.14 6.70
N LEU A 331 1.52 -18.93 7.39
CA LEU A 331 1.92 -20.29 7.81
C LEU A 331 1.90 -21.27 6.63
N HIS A 332 0.85 -21.20 5.82
CA HIS A 332 0.62 -22.09 4.66
C HIS A 332 0.25 -21.28 3.42
N PRO A 333 1.18 -20.49 2.86
CA PRO A 333 0.88 -19.64 1.70
C PRO A 333 0.52 -20.47 0.46
N GLY A 334 -0.58 -20.12 -0.22
CA GLY A 334 -1.02 -20.80 -1.45
C GLY A 334 -1.21 -19.88 -2.64
N LEU A 335 -1.49 -18.59 -2.42
CA LEU A 335 -1.79 -17.64 -3.49
C LEU A 335 -1.55 -16.20 -3.03
N ILE A 336 -1.03 -15.37 -3.92
CA ILE A 336 -1.00 -13.92 -3.75
C ILE A 336 -1.84 -13.27 -4.86
N ILE A 337 -2.74 -12.37 -4.50
CA ILE A 337 -3.55 -11.58 -5.45
C ILE A 337 -3.21 -10.10 -5.24
N ILE A 338 -3.05 -9.37 -6.33
CA ILE A 338 -2.92 -7.91 -6.34
C ILE A 338 -4.00 -7.36 -7.24
N ASP A 339 -5.02 -6.76 -6.63
CA ASP A 339 -6.07 -6.07 -7.40
C ASP A 339 -5.64 -4.64 -7.70
N GLU A 340 -6.04 -4.14 -8.89
CA GLU A 340 -5.61 -2.83 -9.41
C GLU A 340 -4.07 -2.66 -9.35
N GLU A 341 -3.32 -3.64 -9.87
CA GLU A 341 -1.85 -3.75 -9.77
C GLU A 341 -1.08 -2.53 -10.28
N HIS A 342 -1.70 -1.76 -11.18
CA HIS A 342 -1.14 -0.52 -11.75
C HIS A 342 -1.12 0.64 -10.76
N ASP A 343 -1.78 0.50 -9.60
CA ASP A 343 -1.93 1.59 -8.65
C ASP A 343 -0.59 2.06 -8.08
N ALA A 344 -0.32 3.38 -8.20
CA ALA A 344 0.91 3.99 -7.73
C ALA A 344 1.11 3.86 -6.19
N SER A 345 0.03 3.60 -5.42
CA SER A 345 0.12 3.43 -3.97
C SER A 345 0.86 2.16 -3.54
N PHE A 346 1.05 1.20 -4.44
CA PHE A 346 1.89 0.02 -4.17
C PHE A 346 3.39 0.34 -4.10
N LYS A 347 3.84 1.50 -4.60
CA LYS A 347 5.22 1.99 -4.40
C LYS A 347 5.27 2.94 -3.20
N GLN A 348 6.09 2.62 -2.19
CA GLN A 348 6.38 3.51 -1.06
C GLN A 348 7.22 4.70 -1.53
N GLN A 349 6.82 5.91 -1.13
CA GLN A 349 7.50 7.14 -1.56
C GLN A 349 8.54 7.65 -0.56
N ASP A 350 8.40 7.30 0.73
CA ASP A 350 9.25 7.77 1.82
C ASP A 350 9.85 6.59 2.59
N GLY A 351 11.00 6.80 3.24
CA GLY A 351 11.69 5.77 4.00
C GLY A 351 12.13 4.60 3.12
N PHE A 352 11.77 3.40 3.46
CA PHE A 352 12.00 2.21 2.65
C PHE A 352 11.11 2.21 1.40
N ARG A 353 11.68 2.61 0.25
CA ARG A 353 10.97 2.84 -1.03
C ARG A 353 10.76 1.56 -1.84
N TYR A 354 10.10 0.57 -1.30
CA TYR A 354 9.79 -0.69 -1.98
C TYR A 354 8.53 -0.60 -2.84
N SER A 355 8.41 -1.53 -3.79
CA SER A 355 7.19 -1.81 -4.54
C SER A 355 6.56 -3.10 -4.02
N ALA A 356 5.34 -3.03 -3.45
CA ALA A 356 4.66 -4.23 -2.96
C ALA A 356 4.29 -5.19 -4.10
N ARG A 357 3.98 -4.66 -5.29
CA ARG A 357 3.76 -5.47 -6.50
C ARG A 357 4.99 -6.31 -6.84
N ASP A 358 6.17 -5.68 -6.88
CA ASP A 358 7.38 -6.36 -7.28
C ASP A 358 7.87 -7.31 -6.17
N LEU A 359 7.70 -6.93 -4.90
CA LEU A 359 7.94 -7.84 -3.77
C LEU A 359 7.02 -9.05 -3.76
N ALA A 360 5.75 -8.90 -4.19
CA ALA A 360 4.82 -10.02 -4.29
C ALA A 360 5.27 -11.04 -5.34
N LEU A 361 5.79 -10.57 -6.48
CA LEU A 361 6.37 -11.45 -7.50
C LEU A 361 7.56 -12.24 -6.95
N VAL A 362 8.49 -11.56 -6.27
CA VAL A 362 9.67 -12.20 -5.66
C VAL A 362 9.26 -13.16 -4.54
N ARG A 363 8.30 -12.76 -3.70
CA ARG A 363 7.79 -13.59 -2.61
C ARG A 363 7.11 -14.84 -3.14
N ALA A 364 6.22 -14.70 -4.14
CA ALA A 364 5.54 -15.82 -4.78
C ALA A 364 6.52 -16.79 -5.44
N GLN A 365 7.55 -16.26 -6.11
CA GLN A 365 8.60 -17.08 -6.72
C GLN A 365 9.38 -17.89 -5.69
N ARG A 366 9.76 -17.28 -4.56
CA ARG A 366 10.48 -17.96 -3.48
C ARG A 366 9.64 -19.04 -2.79
N LEU A 367 8.33 -18.79 -2.64
CA LEU A 367 7.39 -19.72 -2.05
C LEU A 367 6.91 -20.81 -3.02
N GLY A 368 7.21 -20.72 -4.31
CA GLY A 368 6.72 -21.65 -5.33
C GLY A 368 5.20 -21.61 -5.50
N ILE A 369 4.57 -20.44 -5.36
CA ILE A 369 3.11 -20.25 -5.47
C ILE A 369 2.76 -19.26 -6.58
N PRO A 370 1.53 -19.30 -7.14
CA PRO A 370 1.11 -18.35 -8.14
C PRO A 370 0.83 -16.96 -7.55
N VAL A 371 0.99 -15.95 -8.40
CA VAL A 371 0.56 -14.57 -8.14
C VAL A 371 -0.35 -14.11 -9.26
N VAL A 372 -1.48 -13.49 -8.89
CA VAL A 372 -2.47 -12.94 -9.83
C VAL A 372 -2.45 -11.42 -9.73
N LEU A 373 -2.13 -10.78 -10.86
CA LEU A 373 -2.13 -9.33 -11.02
C LEU A 373 -3.39 -8.94 -11.78
N GLY A 374 -4.35 -8.30 -11.11
CA GLY A 374 -5.61 -7.90 -11.72
C GLY A 374 -5.64 -6.42 -12.06
N SER A 375 -6.07 -6.07 -13.26
CA SER A 375 -6.26 -4.67 -13.66
C SER A 375 -7.17 -4.52 -14.87
N ALA A 376 -7.86 -3.39 -14.93
CA ALA A 376 -8.54 -2.94 -16.17
C ALA A 376 -7.59 -2.14 -17.08
N THR A 377 -6.51 -1.63 -16.51
CA THR A 377 -5.51 -0.79 -17.16
C THR A 377 -4.12 -1.18 -16.66
N PRO A 378 -3.63 -2.39 -17.02
CA PRO A 378 -2.38 -2.91 -16.52
C PRO A 378 -1.22 -1.93 -16.71
N SER A 379 -0.29 -1.90 -15.76
CA SER A 379 0.96 -1.15 -15.94
C SER A 379 1.71 -1.67 -17.16
N LEU A 380 2.39 -0.78 -17.87
CA LEU A 380 3.13 -1.16 -19.07
C LEU A 380 4.22 -2.21 -18.77
N GLU A 381 4.80 -2.21 -17.58
CA GLU A 381 5.74 -3.22 -17.12
C GLU A 381 5.09 -4.61 -16.99
N THR A 382 3.91 -4.66 -16.38
CA THR A 382 3.17 -5.92 -16.20
C THR A 382 2.68 -6.45 -17.55
N LEU A 383 2.15 -5.56 -18.39
CA LEU A 383 1.68 -5.93 -19.74
C LEU A 383 2.82 -6.46 -20.63
N ALA A 384 3.97 -5.79 -20.65
CA ALA A 384 5.14 -6.22 -21.39
C ALA A 384 5.67 -7.59 -20.94
N ARG A 385 5.58 -7.88 -19.62
CA ARG A 385 5.93 -9.20 -19.08
C ARG A 385 4.94 -10.27 -19.52
N ALA A 386 3.64 -10.01 -19.37
CA ALA A 386 2.59 -10.96 -19.74
C ALA A 386 2.59 -11.30 -21.23
N ARG A 387 2.93 -10.35 -22.09
CA ARG A 387 3.08 -10.59 -23.53
C ARG A 387 4.22 -11.55 -23.91
N LYS A 388 5.24 -11.65 -23.04
CA LYS A 388 6.34 -12.64 -23.23
C LYS A 388 5.95 -14.05 -22.76
N GLN A 389 4.84 -14.16 -22.02
CA GLN A 389 4.30 -15.41 -21.48
C GLN A 389 2.78 -15.45 -21.68
N PRO A 390 2.30 -15.61 -22.94
CA PRO A 390 0.88 -15.52 -23.29
C PRO A 390 -0.02 -16.49 -22.51
N GLU A 391 0.52 -17.61 -22.07
CA GLU A 391 -0.16 -18.61 -21.25
C GLU A 391 -0.57 -18.06 -19.87
N THR A 392 0.07 -17.00 -19.39
CA THR A 392 -0.25 -16.35 -18.12
C THR A 392 -1.18 -15.15 -18.27
N LEU A 393 -1.54 -14.77 -19.50
CA LEU A 393 -2.44 -13.65 -19.78
C LEU A 393 -3.88 -14.15 -19.95
N SER A 394 -4.78 -13.67 -19.11
CA SER A 394 -6.22 -13.87 -19.23
C SER A 394 -6.92 -12.55 -19.53
N HIS A 395 -7.69 -12.49 -20.61
CA HIS A 395 -8.37 -11.28 -21.06
C HIS A 395 -9.88 -11.42 -20.89
N LEU A 396 -10.48 -10.56 -20.04
CA LEU A 396 -11.93 -10.46 -19.82
C LEU A 396 -12.47 -9.23 -20.57
N SER A 397 -12.80 -9.40 -21.84
CA SER A 397 -13.12 -8.30 -22.76
C SER A 397 -14.51 -7.69 -22.54
N TYR A 398 -15.41 -8.42 -21.89
CA TYR A 398 -16.80 -8.01 -21.73
C TYR A 398 -17.11 -7.66 -20.28
N ARG A 399 -18.00 -6.66 -20.10
CA ARG A 399 -18.60 -6.40 -18.80
C ARG A 399 -19.54 -7.56 -18.40
N ALA A 400 -19.59 -7.87 -17.12
CA ALA A 400 -20.61 -8.82 -16.63
C ALA A 400 -21.99 -8.17 -16.74
N GLY A 401 -22.98 -8.93 -17.27
CA GLY A 401 -24.34 -8.45 -17.52
C GLY A 401 -24.53 -7.72 -18.86
N SER A 402 -25.61 -6.93 -18.97
CA SER A 402 -26.05 -6.26 -20.20
C SER A 402 -25.41 -4.88 -20.44
N ALA A 403 -24.53 -4.41 -19.57
CA ALA A 403 -23.99 -3.04 -19.62
C ALA A 403 -23.11 -2.81 -20.86
N ARG A 404 -23.49 -1.80 -21.68
CA ARG A 404 -22.74 -1.38 -22.87
C ARG A 404 -21.58 -0.43 -22.50
N PRO A 405 -20.49 -0.39 -23.31
CA PRO A 405 -19.45 0.61 -23.15
C PRO A 405 -20.04 2.03 -23.25
N PRO A 406 -19.55 2.99 -22.45
CA PRO A 406 -20.02 4.38 -22.57
C PRO A 406 -19.55 5.00 -23.88
N GLN A 407 -20.31 5.97 -24.39
CA GLN A 407 -19.89 6.81 -25.49
C GLN A 407 -18.90 7.86 -24.98
N VAL A 408 -17.74 7.99 -25.61
CA VAL A 408 -16.69 8.94 -25.21
C VAL A 408 -16.56 10.03 -26.27
N ALA A 409 -16.60 11.29 -25.85
CA ALA A 409 -16.45 12.44 -26.73
C ALA A 409 -15.45 13.47 -26.17
N LEU A 410 -14.71 14.14 -27.05
CA LEU A 410 -13.83 15.26 -26.70
C LEU A 410 -14.58 16.57 -26.87
N ILE A 411 -14.36 17.49 -25.92
CA ILE A 411 -14.81 18.87 -25.97
C ILE A 411 -13.59 19.75 -26.20
N ASP A 412 -13.49 20.32 -27.40
CA ASP A 412 -12.41 21.23 -27.79
C ASP A 412 -12.60 22.61 -27.13
N LEU A 413 -11.81 22.90 -26.12
CA LEU A 413 -11.88 24.12 -25.33
C LEU A 413 -11.49 25.40 -26.17
N ARG A 414 -10.73 25.21 -27.23
CA ARG A 414 -10.37 26.34 -28.14
C ARG A 414 -11.61 26.84 -28.94
N LYS A 415 -12.55 25.92 -29.23
CA LYS A 415 -13.78 26.25 -29.98
C LYS A 415 -14.91 26.71 -29.07
N HIS A 416 -15.03 26.14 -27.92
CA HIS A 416 -16.18 26.34 -27.04
C HIS A 416 -15.91 27.26 -25.85
N GLY A 417 -14.62 27.49 -25.52
CA GLY A 417 -14.25 28.18 -24.29
C GLY A 417 -14.75 27.48 -23.04
N ALA A 418 -14.30 27.92 -21.89
CA ALA A 418 -14.78 27.41 -20.62
C ALA A 418 -15.03 28.56 -19.63
N THR A 419 -16.24 28.64 -19.09
CA THR A 419 -16.57 29.58 -18.02
C THR A 419 -16.38 28.85 -16.68
N GLN A 420 -15.53 29.39 -15.82
CA GLN A 420 -15.15 28.77 -14.54
C GLN A 420 -14.66 27.32 -14.70
N GLY A 421 -14.06 26.97 -15.85
CA GLY A 421 -13.51 25.63 -16.12
C GLY A 421 -14.49 24.62 -16.72
N ILE A 422 -15.73 25.00 -16.98
CA ILE A 422 -16.76 24.16 -17.57
C ILE A 422 -17.19 24.72 -18.91
N ALA A 423 -17.04 23.94 -19.98
CA ALA A 423 -17.45 24.35 -21.33
C ALA A 423 -18.97 24.31 -21.49
N THR A 424 -19.52 25.20 -22.32
CA THR A 424 -20.97 25.27 -22.59
C THR A 424 -21.58 23.93 -23.03
N PRO A 425 -20.98 23.16 -23.96
CA PRO A 425 -21.51 21.81 -24.29
C PRO A 425 -21.55 20.87 -23.10
N THR A 426 -20.60 20.97 -22.16
CA THR A 426 -20.58 20.20 -20.94
C THR A 426 -21.73 20.56 -20.01
N VAL A 427 -22.03 21.86 -19.84
CA VAL A 427 -23.17 22.34 -19.06
C VAL A 427 -24.48 21.77 -19.62
N MET A 428 -24.66 21.84 -20.96
CA MET A 428 -25.83 21.28 -21.63
C MET A 428 -25.99 19.77 -21.43
N ALA A 429 -24.88 19.03 -21.49
CA ALA A 429 -24.89 17.60 -21.24
C ALA A 429 -25.26 17.27 -19.79
N ILE A 430 -24.69 18.00 -18.80
CA ILE A 430 -25.04 17.84 -17.39
C ILE A 430 -26.57 18.04 -17.20
N GLN A 431 -27.10 19.12 -17.72
CA GLN A 431 -28.56 19.40 -17.63
C GLN A 431 -29.38 18.28 -18.22
N ARG A 432 -29.06 17.82 -19.43
CA ARG A 432 -29.76 16.72 -20.12
C ARG A 432 -29.79 15.44 -19.29
N HIS A 433 -28.64 15.05 -18.66
CA HIS A 433 -28.57 13.85 -17.85
C HIS A 433 -29.31 13.99 -16.51
N LEU A 434 -29.28 15.18 -15.90
CA LEU A 434 -30.07 15.47 -14.70
C LEU A 434 -31.58 15.41 -14.99
N ASP A 435 -32.04 15.98 -16.10
CA ASP A 435 -33.45 15.96 -16.52
C ASP A 435 -33.93 14.51 -16.79
N ALA A 436 -33.04 13.68 -17.35
CA ALA A 436 -33.31 12.25 -17.56
C ALA A 436 -33.25 11.41 -16.28
N GLY A 437 -33.08 12.02 -15.12
CA GLY A 437 -33.04 11.31 -13.83
C GLY A 437 -31.73 10.56 -13.55
N GLY A 438 -30.65 10.83 -14.30
CA GLY A 438 -29.31 10.27 -14.08
C GLY A 438 -28.50 11.04 -13.05
N GLN A 439 -27.38 10.44 -12.59
CA GLN A 439 -26.37 11.11 -11.81
C GLN A 439 -25.19 11.51 -12.70
N VAL A 440 -24.52 12.60 -12.33
CA VAL A 440 -23.39 13.14 -13.07
C VAL A 440 -22.14 13.15 -12.19
N MET A 441 -21.01 12.71 -12.74
CA MET A 441 -19.71 12.71 -12.06
C MET A 441 -18.72 13.63 -12.78
N LEU A 442 -18.19 14.63 -12.08
CA LEU A 442 -17.13 15.48 -12.59
C LEU A 442 -15.81 15.07 -11.94
N PHE A 443 -14.90 14.62 -12.78
CA PHE A 443 -13.57 14.22 -12.38
C PHE A 443 -12.54 15.31 -12.71
N ILE A 444 -11.78 15.73 -11.70
CA ILE A 444 -10.70 16.69 -11.85
C ILE A 444 -9.37 15.95 -11.76
N ASN A 445 -8.60 15.98 -12.86
CA ASN A 445 -7.38 15.17 -13.00
C ASN A 445 -6.26 15.52 -12.01
N ARG A 446 -6.35 16.61 -11.24
CA ARG A 446 -5.27 17.01 -10.34
C ARG A 446 -5.73 17.36 -8.93
N ARG A 447 -4.93 16.87 -7.94
CA ARG A 447 -4.83 17.50 -6.62
C ARG A 447 -4.06 18.82 -6.79
N GLY A 448 -4.65 19.94 -6.38
CA GLY A 448 -3.89 21.18 -6.16
C GLY A 448 -3.95 22.26 -7.22
N TYR A 449 -5.02 22.38 -8.00
CA TYR A 449 -5.38 23.70 -8.53
C TYR A 449 -6.34 24.38 -7.56
N ALA A 450 -5.90 24.46 -6.33
CA ALA A 450 -6.56 25.29 -5.36
C ALA A 450 -6.36 26.76 -5.75
N PRO A 451 -7.31 27.65 -5.54
CA PRO A 451 -7.24 29.01 -5.99
C PRO A 451 -6.00 29.70 -5.38
N VAL A 452 -5.14 30.19 -6.25
CA VAL A 452 -3.97 31.00 -5.87
C VAL A 452 -4.41 32.45 -5.82
N LEU A 453 -4.05 33.15 -4.77
CA LEU A 453 -4.29 34.58 -4.70
C LEU A 453 -3.41 35.31 -5.70
N PHE A 454 -4.02 36.04 -6.61
CA PHE A 454 -3.37 36.70 -7.73
C PHE A 454 -3.81 38.17 -7.83
N CYS A 455 -2.89 39.05 -8.19
CA CYS A 455 -3.15 40.45 -8.47
C CYS A 455 -3.26 40.70 -9.98
N PRO A 456 -4.43 41.07 -10.50
CA PRO A 456 -4.60 41.33 -11.94
C PRO A 456 -3.86 42.58 -12.42
N ASN A 457 -3.51 43.51 -11.51
CA ASN A 457 -2.86 44.77 -11.85
C ASN A 457 -1.35 44.63 -12.06
N CYS A 458 -0.62 43.86 -11.23
CA CYS A 458 0.84 43.74 -11.29
C CYS A 458 1.36 42.31 -11.49
N GLY A 459 0.47 41.33 -11.61
CA GLY A 459 0.88 39.92 -11.79
C GLY A 459 1.37 39.21 -10.50
N TRP A 460 1.34 39.88 -9.35
CA TRP A 460 1.73 39.25 -8.08
C TRP A 460 0.84 38.07 -7.78
N SER A 461 1.46 37.00 -7.26
CA SER A 461 0.74 35.83 -6.74
C SER A 461 1.33 35.39 -5.39
N ALA A 462 0.46 34.80 -4.55
CA ALA A 462 0.86 34.34 -3.23
C ALA A 462 1.75 33.08 -3.34
N HIS A 463 3.02 33.19 -3.01
CA HIS A 463 3.99 32.10 -2.99
C HIS A 463 4.32 31.66 -1.56
N CYS A 464 4.56 30.39 -1.38
CA CYS A 464 5.04 29.87 -0.12
C CYS A 464 6.48 30.34 0.14
N ARG A 465 6.75 30.85 1.34
CA ARG A 465 8.11 31.27 1.72
C ARG A 465 9.11 30.09 1.85
N ARG A 466 8.60 28.86 1.96
CA ARG A 466 9.38 27.65 2.22
C ARG A 466 9.43 26.67 1.04
N CYS A 467 8.61 26.89 0.01
CA CYS A 467 8.48 26.01 -1.16
C CYS A 467 8.36 26.85 -2.44
N ASP A 468 8.79 26.29 -3.57
CA ASP A 468 8.53 26.86 -4.89
C ASP A 468 7.12 26.47 -5.34
N ALA A 469 6.16 26.85 -4.55
CA ALA A 469 4.75 26.57 -4.78
C ALA A 469 3.90 27.77 -4.39
N HIS A 470 2.78 27.94 -5.07
CA HIS A 470 1.80 28.92 -4.67
C HIS A 470 1.09 28.49 -3.39
N LEU A 471 0.72 29.48 -2.58
CA LEU A 471 -0.20 29.30 -1.47
C LEU A 471 -1.64 29.22 -1.99
N THR A 472 -2.40 28.36 -1.37
CA THR A 472 -3.80 28.08 -1.71
C THR A 472 -4.74 28.84 -0.80
N VAL A 473 -5.73 29.50 -1.37
CA VAL A 473 -6.85 30.12 -0.64
C VAL A 473 -7.84 29.04 -0.23
N HIS A 474 -8.18 28.94 1.04
CA HIS A 474 -9.24 28.06 1.55
C HIS A 474 -10.54 28.83 1.79
N ALA A 475 -11.67 28.27 1.29
CA ALA A 475 -12.98 28.96 1.20
C ALA A 475 -13.58 29.44 2.55
N ARG A 476 -13.16 28.87 3.66
CA ARG A 476 -13.66 29.26 4.99
C ARG A 476 -12.83 30.30 5.70
N GLY A 477 -11.71 30.72 5.11
CA GLY A 477 -10.74 31.44 5.87
C GLY A 477 -10.06 32.55 5.13
N ARG A 478 -9.51 33.38 5.94
CA ARG A 478 -8.52 34.36 5.59
C ARG A 478 -7.12 33.73 5.49
N ASP A 479 -7.04 32.39 5.37
CA ASP A 479 -5.81 31.63 5.44
C ASP A 479 -5.38 31.13 4.07
N LEU A 480 -4.10 31.32 3.80
CA LEU A 480 -3.39 30.78 2.66
C LEU A 480 -2.57 29.57 3.13
N ILE A 481 -2.76 28.39 2.56
CA ILE A 481 -2.07 27.15 2.97
C ILE A 481 -1.20 26.61 1.86
N CYS A 482 0.03 26.24 2.18
CA CYS A 482 0.90 25.48 1.29
C CYS A 482 0.62 23.98 1.40
N HIS A 483 0.08 23.34 0.37
CA HIS A 483 -0.19 21.89 0.36
C HIS A 483 1.07 21.00 0.33
N HIS A 484 2.26 21.59 0.10
CA HIS A 484 3.52 20.84 0.09
C HIS A 484 4.22 20.75 1.45
N CYS A 485 4.11 21.81 2.26
CA CYS A 485 4.76 21.84 3.57
C CYS A 485 3.83 22.17 4.75
N GLY A 486 2.55 22.41 4.49
CA GLY A 486 1.56 22.77 5.52
C GLY A 486 1.71 24.19 6.09
N SER A 487 2.62 25.03 5.55
CA SER A 487 2.77 26.41 5.99
C SER A 487 1.48 27.19 5.78
N GLN A 488 1.08 27.96 6.80
CA GLN A 488 -0.12 28.80 6.76
C GLN A 488 0.30 30.26 6.85
N GLU A 489 -0.35 31.11 6.05
CA GLU A 489 -0.19 32.56 6.06
C GLU A 489 -1.56 33.23 6.01
N VAL A 490 -1.67 34.41 6.60
CA VAL A 490 -2.91 35.18 6.55
C VAL A 490 -3.05 35.84 5.18
N GLN A 491 -4.26 35.79 4.60
CA GLN A 491 -4.55 36.46 3.33
C GLN A 491 -4.38 37.97 3.50
N PRO A 492 -3.57 38.63 2.62
CA PRO A 492 -3.45 40.08 2.65
C PRO A 492 -4.75 40.75 2.18
N ASN A 493 -5.09 41.91 2.74
CA ASN A 493 -6.27 42.70 2.37
C ASN A 493 -6.16 43.33 0.97
N GLY A 494 -4.97 43.37 0.39
CA GLY A 494 -4.65 43.87 -0.95
C GLY A 494 -3.31 43.35 -1.42
N CYS A 495 -2.95 43.65 -2.64
CA CYS A 495 -1.66 43.21 -3.19
C CYS A 495 -0.49 43.82 -2.43
N PRO A 496 0.47 43.02 -1.91
CA PRO A 496 1.63 43.55 -1.21
C PRO A 496 2.52 44.45 -2.07
N ASN A 497 2.44 44.33 -3.42
CA ASN A 497 3.30 45.07 -4.34
C ASN A 497 2.67 46.38 -4.86
N CYS A 498 1.36 46.40 -5.13
CA CYS A 498 0.71 47.55 -5.74
C CYS A 498 -0.58 48.01 -5.06
N PHE A 499 -0.92 47.39 -3.94
CA PHE A 499 -2.10 47.69 -3.09
C PHE A 499 -3.47 47.51 -3.80
N ALA A 500 -3.50 47.04 -5.04
CA ALA A 500 -4.73 46.73 -5.75
C ALA A 500 -5.41 45.46 -5.15
N ASP A 501 -6.70 45.30 -5.43
CA ASP A 501 -7.46 44.13 -5.00
C ASP A 501 -6.87 42.85 -5.58
N VAL A 502 -6.73 41.85 -4.74
CA VAL A 502 -6.28 40.51 -5.10
C VAL A 502 -7.47 39.60 -5.26
N LYS A 503 -7.42 38.70 -6.25
CA LYS A 503 -8.49 37.77 -6.56
C LYS A 503 -7.95 36.31 -6.53
N PRO A 504 -8.71 35.36 -6.00
CA PRO A 504 -8.35 33.94 -6.14
C PRO A 504 -8.50 33.52 -7.59
N VAL A 505 -7.42 33.04 -8.21
CA VAL A 505 -7.37 32.52 -9.58
C VAL A 505 -6.96 31.07 -9.55
N GLY A 506 -7.67 30.21 -10.28
CA GLY A 506 -7.42 28.77 -10.35
C GLY A 506 -8.72 27.98 -10.34
N GLN A 507 -8.64 26.71 -10.78
CA GLN A 507 -9.77 25.80 -10.85
C GLN A 507 -9.55 24.67 -9.84
N GLY A 508 -9.84 24.88 -8.56
CA GLY A 508 -9.88 23.83 -7.56
C GLY A 508 -11.23 23.08 -7.56
N THR A 509 -11.30 21.93 -6.88
CA THR A 509 -12.55 21.21 -6.67
C THR A 509 -13.63 22.08 -6.04
N GLU A 510 -13.25 22.98 -5.13
CA GLU A 510 -14.14 23.94 -4.46
C GLU A 510 -14.76 24.93 -5.46
N ARG A 511 -13.96 25.48 -6.36
CA ARG A 511 -14.45 26.46 -7.35
C ARG A 511 -15.33 25.81 -8.41
N ILE A 512 -15.01 24.59 -8.82
CA ILE A 512 -15.89 23.83 -9.72
C ILE A 512 -17.22 23.51 -9.00
N GLU A 513 -17.17 23.13 -7.72
CA GLU A 513 -18.36 22.93 -6.91
C GLU A 513 -19.21 24.20 -6.80
N GLU A 514 -18.60 25.36 -6.49
CA GLU A 514 -19.27 26.65 -6.44
C GLU A 514 -19.90 27.04 -7.79
N ALA A 515 -19.17 26.82 -8.90
CA ALA A 515 -19.68 27.06 -10.25
C ALA A 515 -20.90 26.20 -10.56
N LEU A 516 -20.83 24.92 -10.22
CA LEU A 516 -21.95 23.98 -10.41
C LEU A 516 -23.14 24.33 -9.50
N GLN A 517 -22.91 24.80 -8.27
CA GLN A 517 -23.99 25.26 -7.38
C GLN A 517 -24.72 26.45 -7.94
N GLN A 518 -24.01 27.38 -8.61
CA GLN A 518 -24.63 28.52 -9.30
C GLN A 518 -25.41 28.09 -10.54
N LEU A 519 -24.89 27.13 -11.31
CA LEU A 519 -25.51 26.65 -12.56
C LEU A 519 -26.68 25.70 -12.30
N PHE A 520 -26.61 24.89 -11.27
CA PHE A 520 -27.57 23.80 -10.98
C PHE A 520 -28.10 23.88 -9.54
N THR A 521 -28.75 25.00 -9.22
CA THR A 521 -29.22 25.36 -7.84
C THR A 521 -30.14 24.29 -7.21
N ASN A 522 -30.86 23.53 -8.01
CA ASN A 522 -31.83 22.51 -7.56
C ASN A 522 -31.25 21.09 -7.55
N ALA A 523 -29.98 20.88 -7.91
CA ALA A 523 -29.35 19.58 -7.94
C ALA A 523 -28.48 19.35 -6.69
N PRO A 524 -28.86 18.44 -5.78
CA PRO A 524 -28.01 18.11 -4.64
C PRO A 524 -26.65 17.59 -5.11
N MET A 525 -25.57 18.14 -4.55
CA MET A 525 -24.20 17.75 -4.93
C MET A 525 -23.34 17.40 -3.74
N ALA A 526 -22.31 16.61 -3.98
CA ALA A 526 -21.29 16.28 -3.01
C ALA A 526 -19.90 16.34 -3.63
N ARG A 527 -18.95 16.85 -2.85
CA ARG A 527 -17.53 16.81 -3.15
C ARG A 527 -16.89 15.64 -2.42
N ILE A 528 -16.17 14.79 -3.16
CA ILE A 528 -15.43 13.62 -2.64
C ILE A 528 -13.95 13.80 -2.97
N ASP A 529 -13.23 14.40 -2.04
CA ASP A 529 -11.78 14.52 -2.07
C ASP A 529 -11.18 14.29 -0.67
N ARG A 530 -9.84 14.27 -0.58
CA ARG A 530 -9.16 13.98 0.69
C ARG A 530 -9.43 15.03 1.77
N ASP A 531 -9.72 16.26 1.38
CA ASP A 531 -9.91 17.37 2.32
C ASP A 531 -11.34 17.42 2.83
N SER A 532 -12.31 17.05 2.01
CA SER A 532 -13.72 16.97 2.39
C SER A 532 -14.08 15.72 3.19
N MET A 533 -13.26 14.65 3.16
CA MET A 533 -13.54 13.35 3.78
C MET A 533 -12.58 13.03 4.95
N ARG A 534 -12.32 14.00 5.82
CA ARG A 534 -11.37 13.84 6.94
C ARG A 534 -11.93 13.10 8.15
N ARG A 535 -13.24 13.15 8.36
CA ARG A 535 -13.89 12.52 9.51
C ARG A 535 -14.14 11.04 9.25
N LYS A 536 -13.92 10.21 10.27
CA LYS A 536 -14.19 8.77 10.19
C LYS A 536 -15.69 8.55 9.92
N GLY A 537 -16.04 7.79 8.88
CA GLY A 537 -17.41 7.48 8.49
C GLY A 537 -18.05 8.47 7.50
N GLU A 538 -17.45 9.64 7.25
CA GLU A 538 -18.03 10.67 6.36
C GLU A 538 -18.10 10.20 4.90
N LEU A 539 -17.09 9.44 4.47
CA LEU A 539 -17.09 8.86 3.12
C LEU A 539 -18.21 7.81 2.97
N GLU A 540 -18.35 6.91 3.93
CA GLU A 540 -19.39 5.86 3.90
C GLU A 540 -20.79 6.46 3.89
N GLU A 541 -21.04 7.47 4.70
CA GLU A 541 -22.32 8.17 4.75
C GLU A 541 -22.61 8.87 3.41
N THR A 542 -21.62 9.58 2.86
CA THR A 542 -21.76 10.26 1.55
C THR A 542 -22.06 9.26 0.44
N LEU A 543 -21.34 8.13 0.40
CA LEU A 543 -21.58 7.07 -0.59
C LEU A 543 -22.96 6.44 -0.44
N ALA A 544 -23.44 6.25 0.79
CA ALA A 544 -24.78 5.74 1.03
C ALA A 544 -25.86 6.70 0.49
N ARG A 545 -25.68 8.01 0.66
CA ARG A 545 -26.56 9.05 0.10
C ARG A 545 -26.54 9.07 -1.44
N VAL A 546 -25.35 8.89 -2.05
CA VAL A 546 -25.20 8.75 -3.51
C VAL A 546 -25.97 7.55 -4.03
N ASN A 547 -25.83 6.40 -3.38
CA ASN A 547 -26.50 5.16 -3.81
C ASN A 547 -28.02 5.22 -3.64
N ARG A 548 -28.53 6.01 -2.68
CA ARG A 548 -29.97 6.28 -2.54
C ARG A 548 -30.51 7.32 -3.54
N GLY A 549 -29.63 7.93 -4.36
CA GLY A 549 -30.00 8.95 -5.35
C GLY A 549 -30.25 10.36 -4.76
N GLU A 550 -29.93 10.56 -3.47
CA GLU A 550 -30.05 11.86 -2.80
C GLU A 550 -29.06 12.90 -3.35
N ILE A 551 -27.92 12.44 -3.85
CA ILE A 551 -26.90 13.28 -4.49
C ILE A 551 -26.95 13.05 -5.99
N ARG A 552 -27.06 14.13 -6.74
CA ARG A 552 -27.22 14.10 -8.20
C ARG A 552 -25.94 14.47 -8.95
N ILE A 553 -25.10 15.32 -8.37
CA ILE A 553 -23.81 15.74 -8.94
C ILE A 553 -22.69 15.35 -7.96
N LEU A 554 -21.71 14.63 -8.46
CA LEU A 554 -20.49 14.26 -7.76
C LEU A 554 -19.30 15.02 -8.33
N VAL A 555 -18.55 15.69 -7.48
CA VAL A 555 -17.31 16.38 -7.87
C VAL A 555 -16.15 15.78 -7.10
N GLY A 556 -15.06 15.44 -7.76
CA GLY A 556 -13.91 14.96 -7.02
C GLY A 556 -12.70 14.57 -7.85
N THR A 557 -11.74 13.94 -7.18
CA THR A 557 -10.46 13.55 -7.76
C THR A 557 -10.32 12.02 -7.77
N GLN A 558 -9.12 11.50 -7.64
CA GLN A 558 -8.82 10.05 -7.67
C GLN A 558 -9.66 9.19 -6.71
N MET A 559 -10.26 9.76 -5.66
CA MET A 559 -11.14 9.01 -4.77
C MET A 559 -12.41 8.50 -5.46
N LEU A 560 -12.89 9.20 -6.49
CA LEU A 560 -14.05 8.77 -7.29
C LEU A 560 -13.74 7.62 -8.27
N THR A 561 -12.47 7.42 -8.61
CA THR A 561 -12.07 6.44 -9.63
C THR A 561 -12.02 5.02 -9.11
N LYS A 562 -11.91 4.80 -7.80
CA LYS A 562 -11.51 3.53 -7.19
C LYS A 562 -12.48 3.04 -6.12
N GLY A 563 -12.69 1.72 -6.08
CA GLY A 563 -13.33 1.00 -4.97
C GLY A 563 -14.84 1.17 -4.78
N HIS A 564 -15.49 2.11 -5.47
CA HIS A 564 -16.92 2.38 -5.28
C HIS A 564 -17.72 2.08 -6.53
N ASP A 565 -18.95 1.64 -6.33
CA ASP A 565 -19.91 1.41 -7.39
C ASP A 565 -20.95 2.53 -7.40
N PHE A 566 -21.19 3.11 -8.59
CA PHE A 566 -22.14 4.19 -8.81
C PHE A 566 -23.13 3.81 -9.93
N PRO A 567 -24.12 2.97 -9.65
CA PRO A 567 -24.98 2.38 -10.69
C PRO A 567 -25.87 3.41 -11.42
N GLN A 568 -26.11 4.57 -10.81
CA GLN A 568 -26.97 5.62 -11.38
C GLN A 568 -26.19 6.69 -12.15
N VAL A 569 -24.86 6.61 -12.22
CA VAL A 569 -24.03 7.58 -12.97
C VAL A 569 -24.16 7.31 -14.47
N THR A 570 -24.75 8.26 -15.18
CA THR A 570 -24.96 8.23 -16.62
C THR A 570 -24.01 9.14 -17.39
N LEU A 571 -23.51 10.21 -16.77
CA LEU A 571 -22.52 11.13 -17.35
C LEU A 571 -21.28 11.20 -16.48
N VAL A 572 -20.13 11.08 -17.12
CA VAL A 572 -18.82 11.36 -16.53
C VAL A 572 -18.12 12.48 -17.30
N VAL A 573 -17.65 13.50 -16.62
CA VAL A 573 -16.89 14.61 -17.21
C VAL A 573 -15.47 14.59 -16.67
N VAL A 574 -14.48 14.53 -17.55
CA VAL A 574 -13.06 14.68 -17.21
C VAL A 574 -12.63 16.11 -17.51
N LEU A 575 -12.28 16.84 -16.45
CA LEU A 575 -11.77 18.20 -16.54
C LEU A 575 -10.24 18.19 -16.50
N ASN A 576 -9.59 19.16 -17.15
CA ASN A 576 -8.14 19.37 -17.12
C ASN A 576 -7.31 18.16 -17.58
N ALA A 577 -7.71 17.48 -18.66
CA ALA A 577 -6.98 16.35 -19.21
C ALA A 577 -5.54 16.73 -19.66
N ASP A 578 -5.32 17.94 -20.12
CA ASP A 578 -4.07 18.41 -20.72
C ASP A 578 -2.87 18.37 -19.77
N GLN A 579 -3.10 18.53 -18.48
CA GLN A 579 -2.01 18.46 -17.49
C GLN A 579 -1.30 17.11 -17.44
N GLY A 580 -1.98 16.02 -17.76
CA GLY A 580 -1.38 14.69 -17.86
C GLY A 580 -0.64 14.47 -19.19
N LEU A 581 -0.98 15.23 -20.23
CA LEU A 581 -0.34 15.12 -21.56
C LEU A 581 1.05 15.76 -21.60
N PHE A 582 1.25 16.89 -20.90
CA PHE A 582 2.45 17.72 -20.96
C PHE A 582 3.30 17.69 -19.69
N SER A 583 3.33 16.58 -19.00
CA SER A 583 4.18 16.39 -17.82
C SER A 583 5.60 15.96 -18.21
N THR A 584 6.60 16.37 -17.43
CA THR A 584 7.98 15.90 -17.57
C THR A 584 8.19 14.47 -17.04
N ASP A 585 7.21 13.88 -16.35
CA ASP A 585 7.25 12.50 -15.89
C ASP A 585 6.84 11.56 -17.03
N PHE A 586 7.74 10.67 -17.45
CA PHE A 586 7.51 9.69 -18.51
C PHE A 586 6.31 8.75 -18.26
N ARG A 587 5.84 8.65 -17.02
CA ARG A 587 4.66 7.86 -16.63
C ARG A 587 3.36 8.66 -16.67
N ALA A 588 3.42 9.96 -16.84
CA ALA A 588 2.21 10.80 -16.79
C ALA A 588 1.19 10.45 -17.89
N PRO A 589 1.59 10.18 -19.14
CA PRO A 589 0.66 9.73 -20.17
C PRO A 589 -0.04 8.42 -19.80
N GLU A 590 0.71 7.44 -19.27
CA GLU A 590 0.14 6.16 -18.79
C GLU A 590 -0.88 6.37 -17.68
N ARG A 591 -0.53 7.18 -16.67
CA ARG A 591 -1.43 7.50 -15.55
C ARG A 591 -2.69 8.23 -16.01
N LEU A 592 -2.57 9.12 -16.98
CA LEU A 592 -3.72 9.82 -17.57
C LEU A 592 -4.64 8.82 -18.27
N ALA A 593 -4.11 7.97 -19.14
CA ALA A 593 -4.88 6.95 -19.85
C ALA A 593 -5.59 6.00 -18.88
N GLN A 594 -4.87 5.49 -17.88
CA GLN A 594 -5.44 4.66 -16.81
C GLN A 594 -6.60 5.37 -16.10
N THR A 595 -6.41 6.63 -15.75
CA THR A 595 -7.42 7.44 -15.07
C THR A 595 -8.66 7.63 -15.93
N ILE A 596 -8.49 8.03 -17.20
CA ILE A 596 -9.61 8.22 -18.15
C ILE A 596 -10.42 6.94 -18.28
N VAL A 597 -9.77 5.78 -18.50
CA VAL A 597 -10.45 4.49 -18.65
C VAL A 597 -11.18 4.06 -17.36
N GLN A 598 -10.57 4.27 -16.21
CA GLN A 598 -11.21 3.95 -14.92
C GLN A 598 -12.43 4.82 -14.63
N VAL A 599 -12.33 6.11 -14.88
CA VAL A 599 -13.43 7.06 -14.69
C VAL A 599 -14.54 6.82 -15.72
N ALA A 600 -14.17 6.58 -16.98
CA ALA A 600 -15.09 6.19 -18.04
C ALA A 600 -15.85 4.88 -17.67
N GLY A 601 -15.16 3.96 -17.03
CA GLY A 601 -15.76 2.72 -16.53
C GLY A 601 -16.84 2.91 -15.46
N ARG A 602 -17.01 4.11 -14.91
CA ARG A 602 -18.07 4.44 -13.94
C ARG A 602 -19.40 4.79 -14.61
N ALA A 603 -19.37 5.26 -15.85
CA ALA A 603 -20.59 5.58 -16.60
C ALA A 603 -21.26 4.32 -17.15
N GLY A 604 -22.60 4.26 -17.10
CA GLY A 604 -23.40 3.24 -17.77
C GLY A 604 -23.21 1.83 -17.18
N ARG A 605 -23.41 1.64 -15.89
CA ARG A 605 -23.28 0.34 -15.21
C ARG A 605 -24.59 -0.44 -15.07
N ALA A 606 -25.70 0.20 -15.27
CA ALA A 606 -27.02 -0.43 -15.33
C ALA A 606 -27.51 -0.45 -16.77
N ASP A 607 -28.78 -0.68 -17.00
CA ASP A 607 -29.41 -0.70 -18.32
C ASP A 607 -29.48 0.69 -19.01
N ARG A 608 -28.86 1.72 -18.40
CA ARG A 608 -28.79 3.08 -18.96
C ARG A 608 -27.46 3.30 -19.70
N PRO A 609 -27.49 3.81 -20.96
CA PRO A 609 -26.27 4.15 -21.68
C PRO A 609 -25.47 5.23 -20.94
N GLY A 610 -24.16 5.05 -20.87
CA GLY A 610 -23.25 6.02 -20.27
C GLY A 610 -22.63 6.94 -21.31
N GLU A 611 -22.36 8.19 -20.93
CA GLU A 611 -21.63 9.16 -21.71
C GLU A 611 -20.41 9.66 -20.94
N VAL A 612 -19.30 9.90 -21.63
CA VAL A 612 -18.05 10.44 -21.07
C VAL A 612 -17.61 11.62 -21.91
N LEU A 613 -17.44 12.77 -21.27
CA LEU A 613 -16.93 13.98 -21.91
C LEU A 613 -15.54 14.31 -21.37
N ILE A 614 -14.58 14.53 -22.26
CA ILE A 614 -13.22 14.90 -21.89
C ILE A 614 -12.94 16.30 -22.43
N GLN A 615 -12.73 17.26 -21.54
CA GLN A 615 -12.36 18.63 -21.91
C GLN A 615 -10.85 18.74 -22.12
N THR A 616 -10.44 19.24 -23.29
CA THR A 616 -9.05 19.42 -23.70
C THR A 616 -8.88 20.56 -24.69
N GLU A 617 -7.71 21.22 -24.66
CA GLU A 617 -7.26 22.15 -25.69
C GLU A 617 -6.54 21.42 -26.84
N TYR A 618 -6.28 20.11 -26.69
CA TYR A 618 -5.49 19.29 -27.63
C TYR A 618 -6.23 18.04 -28.07
N PRO A 619 -7.42 18.17 -28.70
CA PRO A 619 -8.22 17.00 -29.09
C PRO A 619 -7.53 16.10 -30.12
N GLU A 620 -6.57 16.62 -30.90
CA GLU A 620 -5.81 15.88 -31.90
C GLU A 620 -4.60 15.14 -31.32
N HIS A 621 -4.36 15.24 -30.01
CA HIS A 621 -3.19 14.61 -29.38
C HIS A 621 -3.18 13.09 -29.61
N PRO A 622 -2.08 12.49 -30.13
CA PRO A 622 -2.04 11.07 -30.53
C PRO A 622 -2.49 10.11 -29.43
N LEU A 623 -2.13 10.37 -28.18
CA LEU A 623 -2.54 9.57 -27.03
C LEU A 623 -4.07 9.52 -26.88
N LEU A 624 -4.75 10.68 -26.95
CA LEU A 624 -6.21 10.74 -26.85
C LEU A 624 -6.86 10.03 -28.04
N THR A 625 -6.33 10.21 -29.24
CA THR A 625 -6.82 9.54 -30.44
C THR A 625 -6.71 8.03 -30.31
N LEU A 626 -5.54 7.49 -29.91
CA LEU A 626 -5.37 6.05 -29.69
C LEU A 626 -6.32 5.52 -28.61
N LEU A 627 -6.47 6.24 -27.50
CA LEU A 627 -7.35 5.85 -26.41
C LEU A 627 -8.82 5.79 -26.80
N LEU A 628 -9.27 6.73 -27.64
CA LEU A 628 -10.67 6.80 -28.10
C LEU A 628 -10.99 5.78 -29.19
N THR A 629 -10.06 5.53 -30.11
CA THR A 629 -10.29 4.63 -31.26
C THR A 629 -10.06 3.17 -30.94
N GLY A 630 -9.05 2.86 -30.13
CA GLY A 630 -8.61 1.48 -29.83
C GLY A 630 -8.56 1.13 -28.35
N GLY A 631 -9.05 2.02 -27.47
CA GLY A 631 -9.06 1.79 -26.02
C GLY A 631 -7.66 1.73 -25.40
N TYR A 632 -7.60 1.21 -24.15
CA TYR A 632 -6.35 1.13 -23.41
C TYR A 632 -5.30 0.24 -24.11
N ALA A 633 -5.73 -0.79 -24.83
CA ALA A 633 -4.80 -1.71 -25.54
C ALA A 633 -4.00 -0.97 -26.61
N ALA A 634 -4.66 -0.21 -27.48
CA ALA A 634 -3.99 0.57 -28.54
C ALA A 634 -3.08 1.69 -27.95
N PHE A 635 -3.55 2.36 -26.90
CA PHE A 635 -2.69 3.28 -26.16
C PHE A 635 -1.43 2.61 -25.64
N ALA A 636 -1.57 1.44 -24.96
CA ALA A 636 -0.45 0.72 -24.38
C ALA A 636 0.56 0.25 -25.42
N ASP A 637 0.10 -0.15 -26.61
CA ASP A 637 0.95 -0.52 -27.74
C ASP A 637 1.82 0.65 -28.20
N GLY A 638 1.19 1.80 -28.42
CA GLY A 638 1.91 3.03 -28.80
C GLY A 638 2.90 3.47 -27.73
N ALA A 639 2.48 3.47 -26.47
CA ALA A 639 3.31 3.88 -25.34
C ALA A 639 4.49 2.93 -25.10
N LEU A 640 4.32 1.62 -25.29
CA LEU A 640 5.42 0.64 -25.21
C LEU A 640 6.45 0.86 -26.31
N THR A 641 6.00 1.12 -27.55
CA THR A 641 6.89 1.44 -28.68
C THR A 641 7.70 2.70 -28.40
N GLU A 642 7.07 3.77 -27.91
CA GLU A 642 7.75 5.01 -27.54
C GLU A 642 8.80 4.78 -26.44
N ARG A 643 8.46 4.00 -25.39
CA ARG A 643 9.39 3.67 -24.30
C ARG A 643 10.55 2.80 -24.74
N GLU A 644 10.34 1.90 -25.69
CA GLU A 644 11.41 1.10 -26.28
C GLU A 644 12.40 1.97 -27.05
N GLN A 645 11.90 2.85 -27.91
CA GLN A 645 12.74 3.78 -28.67
C GLN A 645 13.52 4.76 -27.78
N SER A 646 12.87 5.21 -26.68
CA SER A 646 13.47 6.19 -25.76
C SER A 646 14.27 5.53 -24.63
N GLY A 647 14.27 4.20 -24.52
CA GLY A 647 14.98 3.47 -23.46
C GLY A 647 14.45 3.73 -22.06
N TRP A 648 13.11 3.84 -21.89
CA TRP A 648 12.45 3.94 -20.59
C TRP A 648 11.95 2.58 -20.09
N PRO A 649 11.67 2.41 -18.79
CA PRO A 649 11.01 1.20 -18.28
C PRO A 649 9.72 0.86 -19.06
N PRO A 650 9.50 -0.42 -19.41
CA PRO A 650 10.18 -1.64 -18.96
C PRO A 650 11.47 -2.02 -19.69
N PHE A 651 11.91 -1.29 -20.72
CA PHE A 651 13.07 -1.62 -21.56
C PHE A 651 14.40 -1.16 -20.95
N ALA A 652 14.36 -0.35 -19.90
CA ALA A 652 15.49 0.01 -19.06
C ALA A 652 15.13 -0.13 -17.59
N ARG A 653 16.12 0.05 -16.72
CA ARG A 653 15.98 0.15 -15.26
C ARG A 653 16.55 1.49 -14.82
N ILE A 654 15.89 2.08 -13.86
CA ILE A 654 16.26 3.40 -13.37
C ILE A 654 16.42 3.40 -11.85
N ALA A 655 17.34 4.22 -11.38
CA ALA A 655 17.42 4.62 -9.97
C ALA A 655 17.58 6.13 -9.90
N LEU A 656 17.01 6.75 -8.87
CA LEU A 656 17.05 8.20 -8.70
C LEU A 656 17.73 8.53 -7.37
N LEU A 657 18.90 9.16 -7.46
CA LEU A 657 19.59 9.72 -6.30
C LEU A 657 19.06 11.13 -6.06
N ARG A 658 18.45 11.34 -4.89
CA ARG A 658 17.92 12.64 -4.45
C ARG A 658 18.76 13.20 -3.33
N ALA A 659 18.99 14.50 -3.35
CA ALA A 659 19.65 15.23 -2.29
C ALA A 659 18.83 16.48 -1.92
N GLU A 660 18.80 16.80 -0.62
CA GLU A 660 18.15 18.01 -0.12
C GLU A 660 18.96 18.65 1.03
N ALA A 661 19.00 19.98 1.07
CA ALA A 661 19.64 20.74 2.13
C ALA A 661 18.96 22.11 2.33
N THR A 662 19.26 22.77 3.44
CA THR A 662 18.88 24.17 3.67
C THR A 662 19.75 25.15 2.87
N ASP A 663 20.97 24.76 2.58
CA ASP A 663 21.87 25.48 1.68
C ASP A 663 21.49 25.19 0.23
N GLN A 664 21.40 26.24 -0.60
CA GLN A 664 20.93 26.14 -1.99
C GLN A 664 21.90 25.34 -2.88
N HIS A 665 23.19 25.46 -2.64
CA HIS A 665 24.21 24.87 -3.51
C HIS A 665 24.62 23.44 -3.08
N ALA A 666 24.42 23.10 -1.81
CA ALA A 666 24.88 21.84 -1.26
C ALA A 666 24.31 20.59 -1.96
N PRO A 667 23.01 20.52 -2.34
CA PRO A 667 22.47 19.35 -3.04
C PRO A 667 23.09 19.12 -4.41
N LEU A 668 23.22 20.18 -5.23
CA LEU A 668 23.83 20.09 -6.56
C LEU A 668 25.31 19.73 -6.47
N LYS A 669 26.06 20.34 -5.53
CA LYS A 669 27.46 20.02 -5.33
C LYS A 669 27.67 18.56 -4.94
N PHE A 670 26.90 18.05 -3.96
CA PHE A 670 26.98 16.64 -3.57
C PHE A 670 26.70 15.71 -4.76
N LEU A 671 25.67 16.00 -5.57
CA LEU A 671 25.33 15.18 -6.73
C LEU A 671 26.36 15.31 -7.86
N GLN A 672 27.02 16.45 -8.01
CA GLN A 672 28.12 16.60 -8.95
C GLN A 672 29.33 15.76 -8.51
N ASP A 673 29.72 15.84 -7.24
CA ASP A 673 30.80 15.01 -6.69
C ASP A 673 30.47 13.50 -6.81
N ALA A 674 29.19 13.13 -6.61
CA ALA A 674 28.70 11.77 -6.83
C ALA A 674 28.78 11.34 -8.30
N HIS A 675 28.42 12.23 -9.23
CA HIS A 675 28.54 12.00 -10.68
C HIS A 675 29.99 11.78 -11.09
N ASP A 676 30.88 12.66 -10.64
CA ASP A 676 32.30 12.61 -11.01
C ASP A 676 32.97 11.34 -10.49
N LEU A 677 32.63 10.90 -9.28
CA LEU A 677 33.07 9.61 -8.73
C LEU A 677 32.57 8.39 -9.52
N ALA A 678 31.49 8.52 -10.29
CA ALA A 678 30.96 7.38 -11.05
C ALA A 678 31.93 6.92 -12.16
N VAL A 679 32.84 7.77 -12.60
CA VAL A 679 33.90 7.45 -13.59
C VAL A 679 34.79 6.30 -13.09
N ASP A 680 35.03 6.20 -11.77
CA ASP A 680 35.79 5.15 -11.15
C ASP A 680 35.08 3.79 -11.10
N PHE A 681 33.78 3.77 -11.42
CA PHE A 681 32.94 2.57 -11.41
C PHE A 681 32.33 2.26 -12.78
N PRO A 682 33.14 2.02 -13.81
CA PRO A 682 32.61 1.81 -15.15
C PRO A 682 31.84 0.50 -15.22
N VAL A 683 30.53 0.59 -15.46
CA VAL A 683 29.67 -0.56 -15.76
C VAL A 683 29.03 -0.33 -17.13
N ARG A 684 29.29 -1.24 -18.06
CA ARG A 684 28.80 -1.12 -19.44
C ARG A 684 27.28 -0.91 -19.49
N GLY A 685 26.85 0.16 -20.14
CA GLY A 685 25.45 0.49 -20.37
C GLY A 685 24.77 1.21 -19.21
N VAL A 686 25.51 1.57 -18.15
CA VAL A 686 25.00 2.46 -17.11
C VAL A 686 25.29 3.90 -17.52
N GLU A 687 24.29 4.73 -17.47
CA GLU A 687 24.33 6.15 -17.80
C GLU A 687 23.82 6.99 -16.61
N LEU A 688 24.44 8.14 -16.40
CA LEU A 688 24.03 9.11 -15.41
C LEU A 688 23.51 10.37 -16.12
N TRP A 689 22.29 10.77 -15.79
CA TRP A 689 21.65 11.95 -16.36
C TRP A 689 21.43 13.02 -15.27
N GLY A 690 22.04 14.17 -15.46
CA GLY A 690 22.12 15.25 -14.48
C GLY A 690 23.54 15.40 -13.92
N PRO A 691 23.73 15.99 -12.73
CA PRO A 691 22.69 16.43 -11.78
C PRO A 691 21.86 17.62 -12.26
N ALA A 692 20.62 17.67 -11.79
CA ALA A 692 19.72 18.77 -12.06
C ALA A 692 18.90 19.15 -10.82
N PRO A 693 18.42 20.41 -10.71
CA PRO A 693 17.42 20.75 -9.72
C PRO A 693 16.18 19.85 -9.84
N ALA A 694 15.54 19.51 -8.73
CA ALA A 694 14.28 18.79 -8.78
C ALA A 694 13.17 19.67 -9.39
N PRO A 695 12.11 19.11 -10.02
CA PRO A 695 11.01 19.88 -10.58
C PRO A 695 10.34 20.86 -9.59
N MET A 696 10.37 20.53 -8.30
CA MET A 696 10.12 21.48 -7.22
C MET A 696 11.44 21.66 -6.48
N GLU A 697 12.20 22.66 -6.86
CA GLU A 697 13.57 22.88 -6.34
C GLU A 697 13.55 23.13 -4.83
N ARG A 698 12.57 23.88 -4.30
CA ARG A 698 12.48 24.16 -2.87
C ARG A 698 11.18 23.62 -2.27
N ARG A 699 11.32 22.81 -1.20
CA ARG A 699 10.19 22.26 -0.46
C ARG A 699 10.48 22.29 1.05
N ALA A 700 9.54 22.81 1.84
CA ALA A 700 9.65 22.90 3.30
C ALA A 700 10.96 23.58 3.77
N GLY A 701 11.42 24.60 3.06
CA GLY A 701 12.65 25.34 3.34
C GLY A 701 13.95 24.62 2.95
N ARG A 702 13.87 23.52 2.20
CA ARG A 702 15.03 22.78 1.69
C ARG A 702 15.07 22.85 0.16
N PHE A 703 16.27 23.08 -0.37
CA PHE A 703 16.57 22.96 -1.78
C PHE A 703 16.83 21.51 -2.14
N ARG A 704 16.38 21.09 -3.33
CA ARG A 704 16.36 19.71 -3.79
C ARG A 704 17.00 19.58 -5.16
N ALA A 705 17.80 18.57 -5.34
CA ALA A 705 18.38 18.20 -6.63
C ALA A 705 18.34 16.68 -6.81
N GLN A 706 18.53 16.22 -8.04
CA GLN A 706 18.45 14.82 -8.40
C GLN A 706 19.44 14.44 -9.49
N LEU A 707 19.85 13.17 -9.44
CA LEU A 707 20.69 12.51 -10.46
C LEU A 707 20.01 11.20 -10.84
N LEU A 708 19.69 11.03 -12.11
CA LEU A 708 19.05 9.82 -12.63
C LEU A 708 20.12 8.85 -13.13
N ILE A 709 20.04 7.61 -12.70
CA ILE A 709 20.87 6.49 -13.13
C ILE A 709 20.01 5.59 -14.01
N ARG A 710 20.44 5.33 -15.24
CA ARG A 710 19.78 4.43 -16.19
C ARG A 710 20.67 3.26 -16.52
N ALA A 711 20.09 2.08 -16.64
CA ALA A 711 20.79 0.86 -17.04
C ALA A 711 19.90 -0.03 -17.93
N PRO A 712 20.46 -0.87 -18.81
CA PRO A 712 19.67 -1.72 -19.72
C PRO A 712 18.92 -2.85 -18.98
N SER A 713 19.38 -3.23 -17.80
CA SER A 713 18.77 -4.29 -16.99
C SER A 713 19.12 -4.17 -15.50
N HIS A 714 18.54 -5.04 -14.67
CA HIS A 714 18.78 -5.05 -13.22
C HIS A 714 20.25 -5.32 -12.85
N SER A 715 20.90 -6.29 -13.51
CA SER A 715 22.26 -6.69 -13.10
C SER A 715 23.28 -5.58 -13.22
N PRO A 716 23.43 -4.85 -14.34
CA PRO A 716 24.36 -3.71 -14.40
C PRO A 716 23.98 -2.60 -13.42
N LEU A 717 22.69 -2.29 -13.24
CA LEU A 717 22.26 -1.27 -12.26
C LEU A 717 22.70 -1.65 -10.86
N GLN A 718 22.41 -2.87 -10.43
CA GLN A 718 22.74 -3.34 -9.09
C GLN A 718 24.25 -3.44 -8.87
N LYS A 719 25.01 -3.88 -9.88
CA LYS A 719 26.48 -3.92 -9.82
C LYS A 719 27.08 -2.52 -9.63
N PHE A 720 26.59 -1.55 -10.39
CA PHE A 720 27.00 -0.15 -10.25
C PHE A 720 26.69 0.38 -8.85
N LEU A 721 25.43 0.25 -8.41
CA LEU A 721 25.01 0.76 -7.11
C LEU A 721 25.75 0.11 -5.95
N SER A 722 26.13 -1.18 -6.05
CA SER A 722 26.87 -1.88 -5.00
C SER A 722 28.27 -1.30 -4.75
N GLY A 723 28.97 -0.94 -5.83
CA GLY A 723 30.31 -0.35 -5.72
C GLY A 723 30.28 1.14 -5.37
N TRP A 724 29.35 1.87 -5.98
CA TRP A 724 29.30 3.33 -5.93
C TRP A 724 28.71 3.89 -4.63
N LEU A 725 27.57 3.36 -4.15
CA LEU A 725 26.86 3.91 -2.98
C LEU A 725 27.67 3.90 -1.67
N PRO A 726 28.47 2.88 -1.34
CA PRO A 726 29.29 2.90 -0.11
C PRO A 726 30.26 4.09 -0.08
N ILE A 727 30.82 4.46 -1.24
CA ILE A 727 31.80 5.55 -1.34
C ILE A 727 31.11 6.91 -1.21
N LEU A 728 29.87 7.06 -1.70
CA LEU A 728 29.11 8.30 -1.49
C LEU A 728 28.93 8.64 -0.01
N THR A 729 28.83 7.64 0.86
CA THR A 729 28.73 7.87 2.31
C THR A 729 29.98 8.48 2.93
N MET A 730 31.13 8.33 2.26
CA MET A 730 32.42 8.85 2.72
C MET A 730 32.67 10.28 2.26
N LEU A 731 31.90 10.79 1.28
CA LEU A 731 32.03 12.16 0.82
C LEU A 731 31.76 13.15 1.96
N PRO A 732 32.61 14.21 2.13
CA PRO A 732 32.38 15.26 3.12
C PRO A 732 30.98 15.91 2.95
N GLU A 733 30.56 16.12 1.71
CA GLU A 733 29.27 16.71 1.32
C GLU A 733 28.08 15.86 1.72
N ALA A 734 28.23 14.53 1.79
CA ALA A 734 27.17 13.61 2.21
C ALA A 734 26.64 13.89 3.63
N ARG A 735 27.47 14.50 4.49
CA ARG A 735 27.09 14.90 5.85
C ARG A 735 26.33 16.22 5.91
N ARG A 736 26.38 17.02 4.84
CA ARG A 736 25.72 18.34 4.74
C ARG A 736 24.36 18.28 4.11
N VAL A 737 24.04 17.16 3.45
CA VAL A 737 22.78 16.95 2.74
C VAL A 737 22.01 15.75 3.32
N ARG A 738 20.71 15.75 3.20
CA ARG A 738 19.92 14.53 3.29
C ARG A 738 19.82 13.94 1.90
N TRP A 739 20.30 12.73 1.74
CA TRP A 739 20.23 12.05 0.45
C TRP A 739 19.58 10.66 0.55
N SER A 740 19.02 10.21 -0.55
CA SER A 740 18.38 8.91 -0.64
C SER A 740 18.43 8.39 -2.06
N ILE A 741 18.48 7.06 -2.20
CA ILE A 741 18.35 6.38 -3.49
C ILE A 741 16.97 5.73 -3.61
N ASP A 742 16.36 5.85 -4.78
CA ASP A 742 15.08 5.25 -5.12
C ASP A 742 15.26 4.34 -6.33
N VAL A 743 15.37 3.05 -6.08
CA VAL A 743 15.51 2.03 -7.12
C VAL A 743 14.13 1.73 -7.70
N ASP A 744 14.03 1.64 -9.02
CA ASP A 744 12.76 1.55 -9.77
C ASP A 744 11.80 2.69 -9.39
N ALA A 745 12.30 3.93 -9.50
CA ALA A 745 11.53 5.12 -9.20
C ALA A 745 10.24 5.18 -10.01
N ALA A 746 9.12 5.36 -9.31
CA ALA A 746 7.80 5.48 -9.93
C ALA A 746 7.44 6.93 -10.26
N ASP A 747 8.17 7.89 -9.71
CA ASP A 747 7.96 9.32 -9.87
C ASP A 747 9.32 10.03 -9.94
N LEU A 748 9.49 10.86 -10.97
CA LEU A 748 10.70 11.66 -11.16
C LEU A 748 10.56 13.10 -10.63
N SER A 749 9.42 13.46 -10.03
CA SER A 749 9.14 14.80 -9.48
C SER A 749 9.52 14.97 -8.00
#